data_e5ff2972a0f24ba9117fc7caad5c1b3e
#
_entry.id   e5ff2972a0f24ba9117fc7caad5c1b3e
#
_cell.length_a   1.000
_cell.length_b   1.000
_cell.length_c   1.000
_cell.angle_alpha   90.00
_cell.angle_beta   90.00
_cell.angle_gamma   90.00
#
_symmetry.space_group_name_H-M   'P 1'
#
loop_
_entity.id
_entity.type
_entity.pdbx_description
1 polymer ?
#
loop_
_entity_poly.entity_id
_entity_poly.type
_entity_poly.pdbx_seq_one_letter_code
_entity_poly.pdbx_strand_id
1 'polypeptide(L)'
;MKNIFSLVQSASNSTSLLLQSSNTLKSPIFKQFAASVLATVTFASVSAGLKPTLNQLPQQPIPLTLTTPNQPSLLSKNPANQYRSMDLFDPGTLILIMVAGAVVVSIPLFFGGLVVIGEREVGIIVKKFSLKGRGLPPGRLIALQGEAGYQADTLAPGWHWGYWPWQFAVRKESVTVVPQGEIALLIAADGTSIPPQRIMGKVIECDNYQDARKFLKAGGEKGRQMGLLTTGTYRINTALFTVITAANASANGMTPEQLRLYKIAPDKVGIVTTFDGISIEEGEIAGATIPGHDNFQNAQKFINGGGRRGLQEQVLLSGSWNLNPWFVGVEQVPMTEIPIGYVGVVISFVGKTQDDVSGAAFTHGNLVNVGDKGVWVTPLYPGKHPLNTRVLKIELVPTINIVLNWSGQIERHSYDANLSSLTVRSNDGFAFDLEVAQIIHVGALDAPKVISRVGAMQNLVDHVLKPTVGNYFRNSAQAYTVLDFLGARSERQVEAADYIRAAIRAYDVQAIDTLIGEIVPPIELMQTQTDRKIAQEQQKTYEVQQMAQTQRQQLVRETAIADIQQEIVKAEEGVNIAELKAGARVKQATGEAESIRVTGDAKAQAYKAGVMALGSQGYTALQLMQIVGDRSVRVVPDVAVSGNGSGAGLVDGLLGMMIHNQNGNGNGNGNGTSKPPSKSPTTISEINPKPSATQLSELGSNSQLPLPTQDNDSEFPEFDELDFGEDGLDFNLS
;
A
#
# COMPACT_ATOMS: atom_id res chain seq x y z
N MET A 1 -49.39 49.94 -28.87
CA MET A 1 -50.15 48.71 -28.58
C MET A 1 -49.30 47.42 -28.63
N LYS A 2 -48.28 47.29 -29.49
CA LYS A 2 -47.42 46.05 -29.52
C LYS A 2 -46.59 45.83 -28.25
N ASN A 3 -46.13 46.89 -27.58
CA ASN A 3 -45.31 46.78 -26.35
C ASN A 3 -46.11 46.44 -25.08
N ILE A 4 -47.42 46.72 -25.04
CA ILE A 4 -48.27 46.35 -23.93
C ILE A 4 -48.71 44.91 -24.03
N PHE A 5 -48.89 44.41 -25.27
CA PHE A 5 -49.24 43.01 -25.51
C PHE A 5 -48.11 42.05 -25.18
N SER A 6 -46.85 42.46 -25.47
CA SER A 6 -45.66 41.65 -25.09
C SER A 6 -45.43 41.61 -23.58
N LEU A 7 -45.74 42.69 -22.85
CA LEU A 7 -45.67 42.72 -21.39
C LEU A 7 -46.76 41.89 -20.71
N VAL A 8 -47.97 41.87 -21.26
CA VAL A 8 -49.07 41.02 -20.78
C VAL A 8 -48.81 39.55 -21.09
N GLN A 9 -48.23 39.25 -22.26
CA GLN A 9 -47.88 37.89 -22.65
C GLN A 9 -46.69 37.37 -21.85
N SER A 10 -45.72 38.21 -21.53
CA SER A 10 -44.61 37.88 -20.63
C SER A 10 -45.07 37.65 -19.19
N ALA A 11 -46.03 38.44 -18.69
CA ALA A 11 -46.63 38.28 -17.36
C ALA A 11 -47.50 37.00 -17.30
N SER A 12 -48.22 36.67 -18.35
CA SER A 12 -49.02 35.43 -18.46
C SER A 12 -48.14 34.17 -18.50
N ASN A 13 -47.01 34.19 -19.21
CA ASN A 13 -46.06 33.08 -19.26
C ASN A 13 -45.29 32.91 -17.93
N SER A 14 -45.01 34.02 -17.21
CA SER A 14 -44.38 33.96 -15.88
C SER A 14 -45.35 33.41 -14.83
N THR A 15 -46.65 33.67 -14.94
CA THR A 15 -47.65 33.14 -14.01
C THR A 15 -47.97 31.66 -14.30
N SER A 16 -47.89 31.20 -15.56
CA SER A 16 -48.05 29.78 -15.87
C SER A 16 -46.86 28.93 -15.41
N LEU A 17 -45.63 29.47 -15.45
CA LEU A 17 -44.42 28.86 -14.89
C LEU A 17 -44.46 28.80 -13.36
N LEU A 18 -44.97 29.83 -12.69
CA LEU A 18 -45.14 29.83 -11.24
C LEU A 18 -46.24 28.87 -10.78
N LEU A 19 -47.29 28.66 -11.55
CA LEU A 19 -48.36 27.68 -11.27
C LEU A 19 -47.87 26.24 -11.49
N GLN A 20 -46.98 26.01 -12.45
CA GLN A 20 -46.36 24.69 -12.66
C GLN A 20 -45.37 24.34 -11.57
N SER A 21 -44.62 25.32 -11.04
CA SER A 21 -43.70 25.11 -9.93
C SER A 21 -44.38 24.95 -8.58
N SER A 22 -45.61 25.50 -8.41
CA SER A 22 -46.38 25.40 -7.16
C SER A 22 -46.94 24.00 -6.89
N ASN A 23 -47.06 23.15 -7.91
CA ASN A 23 -47.54 21.77 -7.75
C ASN A 23 -46.47 20.83 -7.19
N THR A 24 -45.21 21.24 -7.18
CA THR A 24 -44.10 20.49 -6.60
C THR A 24 -43.77 20.85 -5.14
N LEU A 25 -44.31 21.97 -4.63
CA LEU A 25 -44.08 22.42 -3.26
C LEU A 25 -45.27 22.05 -2.35
N LYS A 26 -45.08 21.00 -1.54
CA LYS A 26 -46.08 20.46 -0.59
C LYS A 26 -46.32 21.34 0.66
N SER A 27 -46.08 22.68 0.65
CA SER A 27 -46.26 23.52 1.81
C SER A 27 -47.56 24.33 1.72
N PRO A 28 -48.53 24.17 2.66
CA PRO A 28 -49.81 24.88 2.64
C PRO A 28 -49.63 26.38 2.81
N ILE A 29 -48.56 26.88 3.38
CA ILE A 29 -48.26 28.29 3.61
C ILE A 29 -47.94 29.03 2.30
N PHE A 30 -47.29 28.34 1.35
CA PHE A 30 -46.94 28.92 0.05
C PHE A 30 -48.15 29.11 -0.87
N LYS A 31 -49.13 28.20 -0.78
CA LYS A 31 -50.39 28.31 -1.54
C LYS A 31 -51.23 29.49 -1.05
N GLN A 32 -51.25 29.77 0.25
CA GLN A 32 -51.98 30.94 0.82
C GLN A 32 -51.30 32.26 0.47
N PHE A 33 -49.97 32.27 0.39
CA PHE A 33 -49.19 33.46 0.05
C PHE A 33 -49.30 33.80 -1.45
N ALA A 34 -49.22 32.79 -2.31
CA ALA A 34 -49.40 32.97 -3.75
C ALA A 34 -50.83 33.49 -4.09
N ALA A 35 -51.83 33.01 -3.37
CA ALA A 35 -53.21 33.49 -3.53
C ALA A 35 -53.42 34.95 -3.07
N SER A 36 -52.73 35.37 -1.98
CA SER A 36 -52.81 36.74 -1.50
C SER A 36 -52.08 37.75 -2.39
N VAL A 37 -50.96 37.39 -2.97
CA VAL A 37 -50.19 38.20 -3.94
C VAL A 37 -50.96 38.33 -5.26
N LEU A 38 -51.60 37.24 -5.72
CA LEU A 38 -52.42 37.28 -6.94
C LEU A 38 -53.66 38.16 -6.78
N ALA A 39 -54.31 38.14 -5.58
CA ALA A 39 -55.45 39.02 -5.26
C ALA A 39 -55.07 40.50 -5.22
N THR A 40 -53.85 40.82 -4.76
CA THR A 40 -53.37 42.22 -4.66
C THR A 40 -53.00 42.80 -6.03
N VAL A 41 -52.45 41.99 -6.94
CA VAL A 41 -52.11 42.43 -8.31
C VAL A 41 -53.36 42.56 -9.19
N THR A 42 -54.38 41.74 -8.99
CA THR A 42 -55.67 41.86 -9.72
C THR A 42 -56.51 43.04 -9.23
N PHE A 43 -56.43 43.39 -7.94
CA PHE A 43 -57.11 44.57 -7.41
C PHE A 43 -56.51 45.92 -7.86
N ALA A 44 -55.19 45.97 -8.05
CA ALA A 44 -54.45 47.12 -8.57
C ALA A 44 -54.73 47.37 -10.08
N SER A 45 -55.07 46.41 -10.84
CA SER A 45 -55.36 46.53 -12.27
C SER A 45 -56.79 46.87 -12.59
N VAL A 46 -57.74 46.72 -11.63
CA VAL A 46 -59.20 47.07 -11.81
C VAL A 46 -59.48 48.51 -11.40
N SER A 47 -58.65 49.17 -10.58
CA SER A 47 -58.87 50.58 -10.13
C SER A 47 -58.26 51.63 -11.05
N ALA A 48 -57.53 51.24 -12.13
CA ALA A 48 -57.04 52.16 -13.16
C ALA A 48 -57.97 52.11 -14.41
N GLY A 49 -59.24 52.53 -14.23
CA GLY A 49 -60.17 52.68 -15.31
C GLY A 49 -59.82 53.86 -16.21
N LEU A 50 -59.24 53.62 -17.37
CA LEU A 50 -59.10 54.62 -18.42
C LEU A 50 -59.94 54.21 -19.64
N LYS A 51 -60.96 55.02 -19.91
CA LYS A 51 -61.79 54.97 -21.11
C LYS A 51 -60.96 55.32 -22.37
N PRO A 52 -61.18 54.69 -23.48
CA PRO A 52 -60.55 55.05 -24.74
C PRO A 52 -61.35 56.10 -25.51
N THR A 53 -60.69 57.17 -26.00
CA THR A 53 -61.18 57.94 -27.15
C THR A 53 -60.15 57.98 -28.24
N LEU A 54 -60.62 57.50 -29.39
CA LEU A 54 -60.01 57.54 -30.70
C LEU A 54 -59.96 58.98 -31.22
N ASN A 55 -58.90 59.50 -31.84
CA ASN A 55 -58.89 59.94 -33.24
C ASN A 55 -57.58 60.59 -33.68
N GLN A 56 -57.10 60.11 -34.81
CA GLN A 56 -56.51 60.75 -35.99
C GLN A 56 -55.10 61.42 -35.91
N LEU A 57 -54.24 60.84 -36.69
CA LEU A 57 -53.05 61.41 -37.37
C LEU A 57 -53.51 62.44 -38.46
N PRO A 58 -52.69 63.47 -38.95
CA PRO A 58 -51.51 63.11 -39.80
C PRO A 58 -50.27 64.08 -39.75
N GLN A 59 -49.18 63.54 -40.19
CA GLN A 59 -48.04 64.01 -41.06
C GLN A 59 -47.35 65.38 -40.86
N GLN A 60 -46.08 65.30 -40.67
CA GLN A 60 -44.80 65.98 -41.05
C GLN A 60 -44.84 67.28 -41.90
N PRO A 61 -43.77 68.12 -42.05
CA PRO A 61 -42.34 68.00 -41.73
C PRO A 61 -41.60 69.25 -41.21
N ILE A 62 -40.30 69.11 -41.00
CA ILE A 62 -39.24 70.03 -40.56
C ILE A 62 -39.05 71.23 -41.53
N PRO A 63 -38.56 72.48 -41.16
CA PRO A 63 -37.15 72.72 -40.98
C PRO A 63 -36.67 73.79 -39.91
N LEU A 64 -35.35 73.70 -39.68
CA LEU A 64 -34.49 74.62 -38.95
C LEU A 64 -34.60 76.11 -39.27
N THR A 65 -34.37 76.98 -38.31
CA THR A 65 -33.41 78.12 -38.37
C THR A 65 -33.24 78.85 -37.02
N LEU A 66 -32.01 79.22 -36.73
CA LEU A 66 -31.49 80.12 -35.67
C LEU A 66 -32.09 81.51 -35.71
N THR A 67 -32.18 82.11 -34.55
CA THR A 67 -31.51 83.42 -34.18
C THR A 67 -32.07 84.03 -32.88
N THR A 68 -31.15 84.40 -32.02
CA THR A 68 -31.31 85.29 -30.88
C THR A 68 -31.32 86.76 -31.35
N PRO A 69 -31.48 87.90 -30.56
CA PRO A 69 -32.00 88.08 -29.22
C PRO A 69 -32.96 89.29 -29.11
N ASN A 70 -33.64 89.54 -27.99
CA ASN A 70 -33.69 90.78 -27.22
C ASN A 70 -34.90 90.85 -26.29
N GLN A 71 -34.60 91.23 -25.06
CA GLN A 71 -35.54 91.74 -24.07
C GLN A 71 -36.15 93.13 -24.49
N PRO A 72 -37.17 93.77 -23.78
CA PRO A 72 -37.57 93.54 -22.41
C PRO A 72 -39.10 93.78 -22.08
N SER A 73 -39.34 93.57 -20.83
CA SER A 73 -40.32 94.34 -19.95
C SER A 73 -41.77 93.85 -19.75
N LEU A 74 -41.98 93.52 -18.56
CA LEU A 74 -42.98 93.99 -17.60
C LEU A 74 -44.42 93.40 -17.56
N LEU A 75 -44.69 93.02 -16.36
CA LEU A 75 -45.97 93.04 -15.64
C LEU A 75 -46.79 91.74 -15.54
N SER A 76 -46.59 91.14 -14.35
CA SER A 76 -47.65 90.82 -13.41
C SER A 76 -48.86 89.97 -13.89
N LYS A 77 -48.81 88.72 -13.46
CA LYS A 77 -49.90 88.15 -12.60
C LYS A 77 -49.49 86.75 -12.10
N ASN A 78 -49.33 86.66 -10.81
CA ASN A 78 -49.33 85.43 -10.09
C ASN A 78 -50.60 84.61 -10.37
N PRO A 79 -50.48 83.33 -10.70
CA PRO A 79 -51.46 82.37 -10.28
C PRO A 79 -50.96 81.70 -8.98
N ALA A 80 -51.73 81.91 -7.95
CA ALA A 80 -51.57 81.23 -6.68
C ALA A 80 -51.22 79.79 -6.79
N ASN A 81 -50.10 79.42 -6.19
CA ASN A 81 -49.74 78.03 -5.85
C ASN A 81 -50.93 77.49 -5.01
N GLN A 82 -51.83 76.79 -5.65
CA GLN A 82 -52.65 75.83 -4.95
C GLN A 82 -51.73 74.63 -4.56
N TYR A 83 -51.00 74.82 -3.45
CA TYR A 83 -50.67 73.71 -2.61
C TYR A 83 -51.96 73.08 -2.18
N ARG A 84 -52.41 72.02 -2.90
CA ARG A 84 -53.41 71.10 -2.44
C ARG A 84 -52.86 70.57 -1.14
N SER A 85 -53.34 71.13 0.00
CA SER A 85 -53.10 70.51 1.29
C SER A 85 -53.57 69.10 1.14
N MET A 86 -52.62 68.17 1.16
CA MET A 86 -52.92 66.77 1.29
C MET A 86 -53.60 66.65 2.66
N ASP A 87 -54.93 66.61 2.65
CA ASP A 87 -55.66 66.26 3.85
C ASP A 87 -55.26 64.89 4.27
N LEU A 88 -54.42 64.78 5.29
CA LEU A 88 -53.89 63.53 5.85
C LEU A 88 -55.02 62.60 6.33
N PHE A 89 -56.28 63.10 6.33
CA PHE A 89 -57.46 62.37 6.77
C PHE A 89 -58.44 61.99 5.65
N ASP A 90 -58.11 62.30 4.39
CA ASP A 90 -58.89 61.73 3.27
C ASP A 90 -58.83 60.24 3.28
N PRO A 91 -59.92 59.46 3.24
CA PRO A 91 -59.97 58.00 3.24
C PRO A 91 -59.11 57.39 2.14
N GLY A 92 -58.95 58.08 1.01
CA GLY A 92 -58.09 57.63 -0.09
C GLY A 92 -56.60 57.75 0.23
N THR A 93 -56.17 58.85 0.88
CA THR A 93 -54.77 59.03 1.30
C THR A 93 -54.42 58.13 2.47
N LEU A 94 -55.32 57.87 3.38
CA LEU A 94 -55.14 56.88 4.45
C LEU A 94 -54.98 55.45 3.92
N ILE A 95 -55.79 55.06 2.93
CA ILE A 95 -55.67 53.75 2.27
C ILE A 95 -54.31 53.64 1.52
N LEU A 96 -53.90 54.70 0.82
CA LEU A 96 -52.60 54.70 0.09
C LEU A 96 -51.41 54.65 1.04
N ILE A 97 -51.48 55.38 2.18
CA ILE A 97 -50.41 55.27 3.23
C ILE A 97 -50.42 53.90 3.89
N MET A 98 -51.61 53.33 4.15
CA MET A 98 -51.72 52.00 4.71
C MET A 98 -51.15 50.93 3.72
N VAL A 99 -51.48 51.04 2.43
CA VAL A 99 -50.95 50.14 1.40
C VAL A 99 -49.45 50.33 1.20
N ALA A 100 -48.97 51.58 1.14
CA ALA A 100 -47.56 51.90 1.09
C ALA A 100 -46.81 51.39 2.31
N GLY A 101 -47.36 51.61 3.49
CA GLY A 101 -46.83 51.08 4.76
C GLY A 101 -46.82 49.56 4.79
N ALA A 102 -47.89 48.90 4.30
CA ALA A 102 -47.96 47.45 4.20
C ALA A 102 -46.88 46.89 3.20
N VAL A 103 -46.68 47.60 2.09
CA VAL A 103 -45.62 47.22 1.12
C VAL A 103 -44.25 47.43 1.72
N VAL A 104 -43.97 48.56 2.38
CA VAL A 104 -42.69 48.85 3.05
C VAL A 104 -42.37 47.82 4.15
N VAL A 105 -43.37 47.37 4.89
CA VAL A 105 -43.24 46.36 5.93
C VAL A 105 -43.16 44.95 5.32
N SER A 106 -43.89 44.67 4.23
CA SER A 106 -43.88 43.34 3.60
C SER A 106 -42.57 43.01 2.87
N ILE A 107 -41.90 44.02 2.28
CA ILE A 107 -40.61 43.82 1.60
C ILE A 107 -39.52 43.27 2.57
N PRO A 108 -39.19 43.94 3.70
CA PRO A 108 -38.19 43.41 4.63
C PRO A 108 -38.68 42.13 5.32
N LEU A 109 -39.98 41.96 5.55
CA LEU A 109 -40.56 40.71 5.99
C LEU A 109 -40.34 39.60 4.96
N PHE A 110 -40.55 39.84 3.70
CA PHE A 110 -40.36 38.84 2.66
C PHE A 110 -38.88 38.52 2.43
N PHE A 111 -38.04 39.53 2.23
CA PHE A 111 -36.60 39.32 1.98
C PHE A 111 -35.80 38.99 3.24
N GLY A 112 -36.23 39.37 4.42
CA GLY A 112 -35.58 39.09 5.69
C GLY A 112 -35.49 37.59 6.02
N GLY A 113 -36.37 36.76 5.43
CA GLY A 113 -36.34 35.32 5.58
C GLY A 113 -35.60 34.57 4.47
N LEU A 114 -35.00 35.30 3.51
CA LEU A 114 -34.24 34.73 2.42
C LEU A 114 -32.78 34.46 2.81
N VAL A 115 -32.34 33.20 2.63
CA VAL A 115 -30.95 32.82 2.78
C VAL A 115 -30.46 32.25 1.46
N VAL A 116 -29.36 32.77 0.94
CA VAL A 116 -28.73 32.28 -0.28
C VAL A 116 -27.47 31.53 0.11
N ILE A 117 -27.35 30.27 -0.31
CA ILE A 117 -26.19 29.41 -0.07
C ILE A 117 -25.42 29.28 -1.38
N GLY A 118 -24.13 29.54 -1.33
CA GLY A 118 -23.23 29.41 -2.49
C GLY A 118 -23.03 27.93 -2.94
N GLU A 119 -22.55 27.74 -4.14
CA GLU A 119 -22.35 26.37 -4.72
C GLU A 119 -21.38 25.52 -3.91
N ARG A 120 -20.37 26.13 -3.31
CA ARG A 120 -19.35 25.46 -2.49
C ARG A 120 -19.59 25.61 -0.99
N GLU A 121 -20.82 25.88 -0.61
CA GLU A 121 -21.22 26.06 0.78
C GLU A 121 -22.36 25.12 1.16
N VAL A 122 -22.48 24.89 2.45
CA VAL A 122 -23.60 24.22 3.09
C VAL A 122 -24.12 25.11 4.20
N GLY A 123 -25.44 25.29 4.29
CA GLY A 123 -26.05 26.07 5.33
C GLY A 123 -26.37 25.20 6.56
N ILE A 124 -25.74 25.52 7.70
CA ILE A 124 -26.03 24.90 8.99
C ILE A 124 -27.08 25.74 9.70
N ILE A 125 -28.22 25.14 9.95
CA ILE A 125 -29.37 25.83 10.53
C ILE A 125 -29.29 25.79 12.06
N VAL A 126 -29.32 26.96 12.70
CA VAL A 126 -29.45 27.08 14.16
C VAL A 126 -30.78 27.74 14.45
N LYS A 127 -31.68 27.04 15.10
CA LYS A 127 -32.96 27.60 15.54
C LYS A 127 -32.80 28.20 16.93
N LYS A 128 -32.99 29.51 17.05
CA LYS A 128 -32.75 30.26 18.31
C LYS A 128 -33.77 29.90 19.40
N PHE A 129 -35.03 29.70 19.01
CA PHE A 129 -36.09 29.29 19.92
C PHE A 129 -37.20 28.55 19.19
N SER A 130 -37.90 27.69 19.89
CA SER A 130 -39.05 26.94 19.38
C SER A 130 -40.36 27.61 19.82
N LEU A 131 -41.19 27.99 18.84
CA LEU A 131 -42.53 28.58 19.12
C LEU A 131 -43.46 27.59 19.85
N LYS A 132 -43.18 26.31 19.80
CA LYS A 132 -43.97 25.26 20.50
C LYS A 132 -43.40 24.91 21.88
N GLY A 133 -42.46 25.70 22.41
CA GLY A 133 -41.83 25.48 23.72
C GLY A 133 -41.03 24.19 23.87
N ARG A 134 -40.70 23.51 22.75
CA ARG A 134 -39.91 22.26 22.79
C ARG A 134 -38.43 22.59 22.93
N GLY A 135 -37.84 22.27 24.08
CA GLY A 135 -36.39 22.25 24.26
C GLY A 135 -35.78 20.98 23.74
N LEU A 136 -34.46 20.97 23.59
CA LEU A 136 -33.72 19.76 23.26
C LEU A 136 -33.78 18.79 24.44
N PRO A 137 -33.97 17.47 24.19
CA PRO A 137 -33.87 16.47 25.24
C PRO A 137 -32.44 16.46 25.85
N PRO A 138 -32.31 16.15 27.16
CA PRO A 138 -31.01 16.05 27.81
C PRO A 138 -30.08 15.10 27.06
N GLY A 139 -28.80 15.49 26.86
CA GLY A 139 -27.79 14.70 26.17
C GLY A 139 -27.84 14.76 24.65
N ARG A 140 -28.77 15.50 24.05
CA ARG A 140 -28.84 15.76 22.61
C ARG A 140 -28.27 17.12 22.27
N LEU A 141 -27.57 17.20 21.14
CA LEU A 141 -27.04 18.46 20.58
C LEU A 141 -27.79 18.89 19.32
N ILE A 142 -28.37 17.94 18.60
CA ILE A 142 -29.01 18.15 17.29
C ILE A 142 -30.51 17.95 17.39
N ALA A 143 -31.26 18.96 16.92
CA ALA A 143 -32.72 18.98 16.89
C ALA A 143 -33.28 18.21 15.69
N LEU A 144 -34.21 17.31 15.94
CA LEU A 144 -34.86 16.46 14.92
C LEU A 144 -36.31 16.91 14.62
N GLN A 145 -37.02 17.43 15.60
CA GLN A 145 -38.47 17.70 15.50
C GLN A 145 -38.80 19.21 15.62
N GLY A 146 -37.81 20.05 15.29
CA GLY A 146 -37.98 21.50 15.33
C GLY A 146 -37.81 22.15 16.70
N GLU A 147 -37.12 21.48 17.61
CA GLU A 147 -36.60 22.04 18.86
C GLU A 147 -35.65 23.21 18.59
N ALA A 148 -35.37 24.03 19.59
CA ALA A 148 -34.32 25.02 19.52
C ALA A 148 -32.94 24.37 19.49
N GLY A 149 -31.95 24.97 18.83
CA GLY A 149 -30.60 24.48 18.68
C GLY A 149 -30.22 24.18 17.23
N TYR A 150 -29.10 23.50 17.05
CA TYR A 150 -28.66 23.04 15.72
C TYR A 150 -29.66 22.06 15.14
N GLN A 151 -30.05 22.28 13.88
CA GLN A 151 -30.99 21.40 13.19
C GLN A 151 -30.23 20.30 12.45
N ALA A 152 -30.82 19.10 12.37
CA ALA A 152 -30.24 17.99 11.63
C ALA A 152 -30.15 18.28 10.12
N ASP A 153 -31.16 18.97 9.58
CA ASP A 153 -31.20 19.29 8.15
C ASP A 153 -30.23 20.42 7.82
N THR A 154 -29.63 20.34 6.67
CA THR A 154 -28.74 21.34 6.10
C THR A 154 -29.40 22.00 4.89
N LEU A 155 -28.97 23.22 4.55
CA LEU A 155 -29.41 23.90 3.33
C LEU A 155 -28.39 23.59 2.20
N ALA A 156 -28.92 23.08 1.11
CA ALA A 156 -28.17 22.90 -0.13
C ALA A 156 -27.89 24.27 -0.81
N PRO A 157 -26.99 24.36 -1.79
CA PRO A 157 -26.83 25.55 -2.61
C PRO A 157 -28.13 25.99 -3.23
N GLY A 158 -28.34 27.31 -3.24
CA GLY A 158 -29.55 27.92 -3.77
C GLY A 158 -30.23 28.92 -2.83
N TRP A 159 -31.46 29.26 -3.18
CA TRP A 159 -32.25 30.23 -2.47
C TRP A 159 -33.22 29.51 -1.55
N HIS A 160 -33.19 29.87 -0.25
CA HIS A 160 -34.02 29.27 0.77
C HIS A 160 -34.82 30.34 1.52
N TRP A 161 -36.14 30.14 1.58
CA TRP A 161 -37.06 31.04 2.21
C TRP A 161 -37.53 30.50 3.56
N GLY A 162 -37.95 31.43 4.47
CA GLY A 162 -38.50 31.07 5.76
C GLY A 162 -37.49 30.96 6.90
N TYR A 163 -36.25 31.38 6.66
CA TYR A 163 -35.19 31.38 7.67
C TYR A 163 -35.01 32.78 8.28
N TRP A 164 -36.03 33.23 8.96
CA TRP A 164 -36.06 34.55 9.59
C TRP A 164 -34.94 34.76 10.60
N PRO A 165 -34.15 35.84 10.53
CA PRO A 165 -32.99 36.09 11.42
C PRO A 165 -33.34 36.15 12.91
N TRP A 166 -34.57 36.50 13.25
CA TRP A 166 -35.04 36.51 14.63
C TRP A 166 -35.28 35.11 15.19
N GLN A 167 -35.61 34.10 14.34
CA GLN A 167 -35.86 32.72 14.74
C GLN A 167 -34.70 31.78 14.38
N PHE A 168 -34.02 32.03 13.26
CA PHE A 168 -32.96 31.20 12.76
C PHE A 168 -31.66 31.98 12.59
N ALA A 169 -30.54 31.31 12.80
CA ALA A 169 -29.24 31.72 12.33
C ALA A 169 -28.74 30.62 11.38
N VAL A 170 -28.38 31.00 10.17
CA VAL A 170 -27.79 30.07 9.22
C VAL A 170 -26.31 30.37 9.12
N ARG A 171 -25.48 29.38 9.53
CA ARG A 171 -24.03 29.44 9.35
C ARG A 171 -23.70 28.84 8.01
N LYS A 172 -22.95 29.54 7.19
CA LYS A 172 -22.44 29.06 5.93
C LYS A 172 -21.06 28.46 6.16
N GLU A 173 -20.95 27.18 5.88
CA GLU A 173 -19.71 26.45 6.00
C GLU A 173 -19.28 25.94 4.61
N SER A 174 -17.98 25.85 4.35
CA SER A 174 -17.51 25.29 3.10
C SER A 174 -17.81 23.79 3.01
N VAL A 175 -18.12 23.30 1.82
CA VAL A 175 -18.26 21.87 1.57
C VAL A 175 -16.95 21.15 1.87
N THR A 176 -17.05 19.93 2.40
CA THR A 176 -15.88 19.08 2.63
C THR A 176 -15.44 18.46 1.31
N VAL A 177 -14.22 18.77 0.90
CA VAL A 177 -13.61 18.16 -0.28
C VAL A 177 -12.56 17.15 0.17
N VAL A 178 -12.70 15.93 -0.31
CA VAL A 178 -11.70 14.87 -0.12
C VAL A 178 -11.00 14.65 -1.46
N PRO A 179 -9.72 15.01 -1.58
CA PRO A 179 -8.94 14.85 -2.81
C PRO A 179 -8.80 13.39 -3.23
N GLN A 180 -8.41 13.18 -4.49
CA GLN A 180 -8.12 11.84 -4.98
C GLN A 180 -6.91 11.24 -4.26
N GLY A 181 -7.05 10.01 -3.81
CA GLY A 181 -6.01 9.31 -3.06
C GLY A 181 -5.99 9.63 -1.56
N GLU A 182 -7.00 10.33 -1.06
CA GLU A 182 -7.20 10.61 0.35
C GLU A 182 -8.53 10.07 0.85
N ILE A 183 -8.62 9.90 2.15
CA ILE A 183 -9.84 9.55 2.87
C ILE A 183 -10.11 10.62 3.93
N ALA A 184 -11.36 10.72 4.36
CA ALA A 184 -11.67 11.53 5.51
C ALA A 184 -12.44 10.70 6.55
N LEU A 185 -12.17 11.00 7.81
CA LEU A 185 -12.77 10.36 8.97
C LEU A 185 -13.81 11.28 9.61
N LEU A 186 -14.76 10.66 10.30
CA LEU A 186 -15.84 11.41 10.92
C LEU A 186 -15.95 11.11 12.42
N ILE A 187 -16.20 12.15 13.18
CA ILE A 187 -16.59 12.06 14.60
C ILE A 187 -17.98 12.66 14.73
N ALA A 188 -18.94 11.87 15.19
CA ALA A 188 -20.28 12.36 15.48
C ALA A 188 -20.35 12.93 16.91
N ALA A 189 -20.80 14.17 17.02
CA ALA A 189 -20.98 14.85 18.31
C ALA A 189 -22.25 14.41 19.04
N ASP A 190 -23.27 13.92 18.30
CA ASP A 190 -24.55 13.47 18.84
C ASP A 190 -24.94 12.11 18.29
N GLY A 191 -25.75 11.37 19.02
CA GLY A 191 -26.21 10.04 18.68
C GLY A 191 -26.45 9.19 19.91
N THR A 192 -26.69 7.90 19.70
CA THR A 192 -26.74 6.90 20.78
C THR A 192 -25.35 6.61 21.32
N SER A 193 -25.24 6.13 22.54
CA SER A 193 -23.94 5.71 23.09
C SER A 193 -23.43 4.47 22.36
N ILE A 194 -22.13 4.42 22.09
CA ILE A 194 -21.47 3.23 21.58
C ILE A 194 -21.53 2.15 22.68
N PRO A 195 -21.84 0.88 22.35
CA PRO A 195 -21.76 -0.23 23.29
C PRO A 195 -20.38 -0.35 23.95
N PRO A 196 -20.28 -0.75 25.23
CA PRO A 196 -18.99 -0.79 25.94
C PRO A 196 -17.92 -1.68 25.29
N GLN A 197 -18.35 -2.70 24.54
CA GLN A 197 -17.43 -3.63 23.84
C GLN A 197 -16.87 -3.04 22.54
N ARG A 198 -17.38 -1.91 22.09
CA ARG A 198 -17.05 -1.28 20.81
C ARG A 198 -16.36 0.04 21.04
N ILE A 199 -15.51 0.43 20.11
CA ILE A 199 -14.75 1.69 20.17
C ILE A 199 -15.30 2.69 19.17
N MET A 200 -15.91 2.21 18.08
CA MET A 200 -16.41 3.03 17.00
C MET A 200 -17.90 2.84 16.75
N GLY A 201 -18.54 3.93 16.32
CA GLY A 201 -19.93 3.95 15.95
C GLY A 201 -20.20 3.18 14.66
N LYS A 202 -21.34 2.49 14.64
CA LYS A 202 -21.79 1.68 13.49
C LYS A 202 -22.02 2.55 12.26
N VAL A 203 -21.79 1.97 11.08
CA VAL A 203 -22.09 2.63 9.81
C VAL A 203 -23.60 2.66 9.58
N ILE A 204 -24.12 3.85 9.31
CA ILE A 204 -25.52 4.08 8.95
C ILE A 204 -25.56 4.56 7.50
N GLU A 205 -26.45 3.99 6.71
CA GLU A 205 -26.72 4.48 5.35
C GLU A 205 -27.47 5.81 5.40
N CYS A 206 -26.73 6.91 5.33
CA CYS A 206 -27.23 8.28 5.40
C CYS A 206 -26.59 9.20 4.35
N ASP A 207 -26.51 8.71 3.13
CA ASP A 207 -25.91 9.43 1.99
C ASP A 207 -24.48 9.92 2.28
N ASN A 208 -23.60 9.00 2.64
CA ASN A 208 -22.22 9.32 3.05
C ASN A 208 -22.17 10.42 4.12
N TYR A 209 -22.98 10.29 5.17
CA TYR A 209 -23.10 11.22 6.30
C TYR A 209 -23.63 12.63 5.94
N GLN A 210 -24.14 12.85 4.73
CA GLN A 210 -24.72 14.11 4.33
C GLN A 210 -26.14 14.31 4.92
N ASP A 211 -26.89 13.19 5.13
CA ASP A 211 -28.19 13.21 5.78
C ASP A 211 -28.08 12.94 7.30
N ALA A 212 -27.82 14.00 8.04
CA ALA A 212 -27.71 13.96 9.50
C ALA A 212 -29.02 13.51 10.20
N ARG A 213 -30.18 13.82 9.59
CA ARG A 213 -31.49 13.40 10.12
C ARG A 213 -31.65 11.89 10.00
N LYS A 214 -31.32 11.29 8.85
CA LYS A 214 -31.37 9.85 8.63
C LYS A 214 -30.40 9.14 9.57
N PHE A 215 -29.18 9.68 9.73
CA PHE A 215 -28.19 9.16 10.68
C PHE A 215 -28.76 9.04 12.10
N LEU A 216 -29.29 10.14 12.65
CA LEU A 216 -29.79 10.16 14.02
C LEU A 216 -31.07 9.31 14.21
N LYS A 217 -31.98 9.30 13.21
CA LYS A 217 -33.21 8.48 13.27
C LYS A 217 -32.92 6.97 13.17
N ALA A 218 -31.93 6.57 12.42
CA ALA A 218 -31.51 5.17 12.29
C ALA A 218 -30.65 4.70 13.49
N GLY A 219 -30.54 5.51 14.54
CA GLY A 219 -29.77 5.19 15.74
C GLY A 219 -28.25 5.27 15.53
N GLY A 220 -27.81 6.28 14.80
CA GLY A 220 -26.40 6.62 14.68
C GLY A 220 -25.75 6.83 16.04
N GLU A 221 -24.52 6.44 16.19
CA GLU A 221 -23.78 6.43 17.45
C GLU A 221 -22.80 7.61 17.50
N LYS A 222 -22.69 8.27 18.67
CA LYS A 222 -21.76 9.38 18.87
C LYS A 222 -20.34 8.89 19.00
N GLY A 223 -19.36 9.69 18.54
CA GLY A 223 -17.93 9.35 18.61
C GLY A 223 -17.35 9.05 17.24
N ARG A 224 -16.20 8.39 17.23
CA ARG A 224 -15.51 8.00 16.01
C ARG A 224 -16.36 7.05 15.19
N GLN A 225 -16.51 7.32 13.89
CA GLN A 225 -17.32 6.50 13.00
C GLN A 225 -16.45 5.46 12.28
N MET A 226 -16.99 4.25 12.09
CA MET A 226 -16.31 3.21 11.26
C MET A 226 -16.32 3.56 9.79
N GLY A 227 -17.38 4.20 9.31
CA GLY A 227 -17.46 4.66 7.95
C GLY A 227 -16.46 5.79 7.68
N LEU A 228 -15.97 5.85 6.48
CA LEU A 228 -15.05 6.88 5.99
C LEU A 228 -15.64 7.54 4.75
N LEU A 229 -15.16 8.73 4.43
CA LEU A 229 -15.45 9.39 3.15
C LEU A 229 -14.27 9.15 2.23
N THR A 230 -14.57 8.69 1.03
CA THR A 230 -13.61 8.55 -0.06
C THR A 230 -13.54 9.85 -0.87
N THR A 231 -12.76 9.86 -1.94
CA THR A 231 -12.66 10.99 -2.87
C THR A 231 -14.03 11.53 -3.28
N GLY A 232 -14.23 12.82 -3.08
CA GLY A 232 -15.49 13.45 -3.43
C GLY A 232 -15.71 14.79 -2.72
N THR A 233 -16.87 15.39 -3.00
CA THR A 233 -17.33 16.62 -2.34
C THR A 233 -18.61 16.32 -1.57
N TYR A 234 -18.58 16.64 -0.27
CA TYR A 234 -19.63 16.27 0.67
C TYR A 234 -20.18 17.49 1.40
N ARG A 235 -21.50 17.55 1.54
CA ARG A 235 -22.21 18.59 2.29
C ARG A 235 -22.53 18.09 3.68
N ILE A 236 -21.55 18.13 4.54
CA ILE A 236 -21.65 17.58 5.89
C ILE A 236 -22.20 18.62 6.86
N ASN A 237 -23.09 18.20 7.75
CA ASN A 237 -23.52 19.01 8.87
C ASN A 237 -22.40 19.08 9.93
N THR A 238 -21.62 20.15 9.90
CA THR A 238 -20.45 20.35 10.80
C THR A 238 -20.85 20.56 12.27
N ALA A 239 -22.12 20.81 12.56
CA ALA A 239 -22.60 20.81 13.93
C ALA A 239 -22.78 19.40 14.51
N LEU A 240 -23.03 18.39 13.65
CA LEU A 240 -23.11 16.99 14.04
C LEU A 240 -21.79 16.25 13.83
N PHE A 241 -21.13 16.48 12.71
CA PHE A 241 -19.93 15.73 12.33
C PHE A 241 -18.70 16.63 12.26
N THR A 242 -17.67 16.27 12.99
CA THR A 242 -16.32 16.78 12.75
C THR A 242 -15.66 15.90 11.70
N VAL A 243 -15.31 16.50 10.58
CA VAL A 243 -14.63 15.78 9.49
C VAL A 243 -13.13 16.02 9.57
N ILE A 244 -12.37 14.94 9.63
CA ILE A 244 -10.91 14.98 9.66
C ILE A 244 -10.41 14.60 8.26
N THR A 245 -9.80 15.57 7.59
CA THR A 245 -9.14 15.43 6.29
C THR A 245 -7.64 15.56 6.45
N ALA A 246 -6.86 15.22 5.45
CA ALA A 246 -5.40 15.37 5.48
C ALA A 246 -4.97 16.82 5.79
N ALA A 247 -5.78 17.82 5.39
CA ALA A 247 -5.51 19.24 5.64
C ALA A 247 -5.61 19.64 7.13
N ASN A 248 -6.49 18.99 7.89
CA ASN A 248 -6.73 19.31 9.32
C ASN A 248 -6.33 18.17 10.26
N ALA A 249 -5.64 17.15 9.77
CA ALA A 249 -5.23 15.96 10.51
C ALA A 249 -4.45 16.33 11.77
N SER A 250 -3.44 17.20 11.65
CA SER A 250 -2.57 17.60 12.76
C SER A 250 -3.32 18.25 13.92
N ALA A 251 -4.35 19.05 13.62
CA ALA A 251 -5.20 19.66 14.64
C ALA A 251 -6.02 18.62 15.43
N ASN A 252 -6.21 17.42 14.87
CA ASN A 252 -6.97 16.33 15.47
C ASN A 252 -6.06 15.19 15.99
N GLY A 253 -4.75 15.44 16.13
CA GLY A 253 -3.79 14.47 16.66
C GLY A 253 -3.46 13.32 15.70
N MET A 254 -3.60 13.53 14.39
CA MET A 254 -3.30 12.57 13.34
C MET A 254 -2.26 13.13 12.38
N THR A 255 -1.57 12.25 11.67
CA THR A 255 -0.68 12.67 10.58
C THR A 255 -1.44 12.66 9.25
N PRO A 256 -1.12 13.57 8.31
CA PRO A 256 -1.75 13.59 6.99
C PRO A 256 -1.59 12.27 6.21
N GLU A 257 -0.49 11.55 6.45
CA GLU A 257 -0.19 10.26 5.81
C GLU A 257 -1.20 9.18 6.20
N GLN A 258 -1.73 9.21 7.43
CA GLN A 258 -2.75 8.28 7.89
C GLN A 258 -4.09 8.42 7.16
N LEU A 259 -4.32 9.58 6.53
CA LEU A 259 -5.53 9.87 5.77
C LEU A 259 -5.34 9.76 4.25
N ARG A 260 -4.27 9.12 3.83
CA ARG A 260 -4.04 8.75 2.43
C ARG A 260 -4.34 7.28 2.21
N LEU A 261 -4.56 6.93 0.93
CA LEU A 261 -4.64 5.53 0.54
C LEU A 261 -3.42 4.76 1.05
N TYR A 262 -3.68 3.70 1.78
CA TYR A 262 -2.60 2.83 2.26
C TYR A 262 -2.06 1.99 1.10
N LYS A 263 -0.80 2.19 0.76
CA LYS A 263 -0.15 1.48 -0.34
C LYS A 263 0.79 0.42 0.20
N ILE A 264 0.62 -0.80 -0.30
CA ILE A 264 1.50 -1.93 -0.02
C ILE A 264 2.34 -2.20 -1.26
N ALA A 265 3.66 -2.23 -1.11
CA ALA A 265 4.60 -2.49 -2.20
C ALA A 265 4.41 -3.91 -2.77
N PRO A 266 4.77 -4.15 -4.05
CA PRO A 266 4.57 -5.45 -4.70
C PRO A 266 5.33 -6.62 -4.08
N ASP A 267 6.43 -6.34 -3.37
CA ASP A 267 7.29 -7.30 -2.68
C ASP A 267 6.93 -7.49 -1.20
N LYS A 268 5.87 -6.80 -0.74
CA LYS A 268 5.45 -6.80 0.66
C LYS A 268 4.03 -7.29 0.84
N VAL A 269 3.76 -7.71 2.05
CA VAL A 269 2.44 -8.10 2.53
C VAL A 269 2.09 -7.27 3.76
N GLY A 270 0.83 -6.87 3.89
CA GLY A 270 0.33 -6.14 5.05
C GLY A 270 -0.21 -7.09 6.11
N ILE A 271 0.43 -7.11 7.27
CA ILE A 271 -0.10 -7.79 8.46
C ILE A 271 -1.08 -6.84 9.15
N VAL A 272 -2.29 -7.31 9.37
CA VAL A 272 -3.40 -6.50 9.83
C VAL A 272 -3.64 -6.69 11.32
N THR A 273 -3.80 -5.58 12.03
CA THR A 273 -4.27 -5.54 13.42
C THR A 273 -5.51 -4.66 13.49
N THR A 274 -6.63 -5.21 13.91
CA THR A 274 -7.87 -4.46 14.10
C THR A 274 -7.99 -3.95 15.54
N PHE A 275 -8.50 -2.73 15.72
CA PHE A 275 -8.63 -2.09 17.02
C PHE A 275 -10.04 -2.22 17.61
N ASP A 276 -11.04 -2.59 16.78
CA ASP A 276 -12.42 -2.81 17.21
C ASP A 276 -12.91 -4.18 16.77
N GLY A 277 -13.80 -4.75 17.54
CA GLY A 277 -14.35 -6.10 17.35
C GLY A 277 -14.55 -6.85 18.65
N ILE A 278 -14.97 -8.09 18.52
CA ILE A 278 -15.10 -9.02 19.64
C ILE A 278 -13.70 -9.40 20.13
N SER A 279 -13.50 -9.68 21.40
CA SER A 279 -12.21 -10.17 21.91
C SER A 279 -11.83 -11.49 21.23
N ILE A 280 -10.54 -11.71 21.02
CA ILE A 280 -10.00 -12.99 20.54
C ILE A 280 -10.36 -14.06 21.60
N GLU A 281 -10.66 -15.26 21.15
CA GLU A 281 -10.94 -16.41 22.02
C GLU A 281 -9.71 -16.78 22.84
N GLU A 282 -9.97 -17.32 24.03
CA GLU A 282 -8.90 -17.80 24.90
C GLU A 282 -8.15 -18.96 24.22
N GLY A 283 -6.83 -18.84 24.17
CA GLY A 283 -5.96 -19.80 23.47
C GLY A 283 -5.70 -19.49 21.98
N GLU A 284 -6.37 -18.49 21.40
CA GLU A 284 -6.08 -18.00 20.04
C GLU A 284 -5.28 -16.71 20.08
N ILE A 285 -4.38 -16.53 19.10
CA ILE A 285 -3.50 -15.34 19.00
C ILE A 285 -3.92 -14.37 17.90
N ALA A 286 -4.81 -14.80 17.00
CA ALA A 286 -5.31 -13.96 15.92
C ALA A 286 -6.78 -14.24 15.63
N GLY A 287 -7.46 -13.27 15.03
CA GLY A 287 -8.82 -13.42 14.54
C GLY A 287 -8.85 -14.20 13.24
N ALA A 288 -9.77 -15.17 13.15
CA ALA A 288 -9.96 -15.97 11.96
C ALA A 288 -10.41 -15.14 10.76
N THR A 289 -10.11 -15.62 9.56
CA THR A 289 -10.50 -14.99 8.31
C THR A 289 -12.01 -14.91 8.13
N ILE A 290 -12.53 -13.71 7.85
CA ILE A 290 -13.95 -13.44 7.63
C ILE A 290 -14.17 -13.01 6.18
N PRO A 291 -15.12 -13.60 5.46
CA PRO A 291 -15.41 -13.21 4.09
C PRO A 291 -16.26 -11.92 4.01
N GLY A 292 -16.13 -11.19 2.91
CA GLY A 292 -17.09 -10.15 2.52
C GLY A 292 -16.86 -8.75 3.04
N HIS A 293 -15.80 -8.49 3.81
CA HIS A 293 -15.46 -7.17 4.33
C HIS A 293 -14.50 -6.34 3.43
N ASP A 294 -14.30 -6.79 2.21
CA ASP A 294 -13.48 -6.12 1.20
C ASP A 294 -12.08 -5.75 1.72
N ASN A 295 -11.35 -6.74 2.19
CA ASN A 295 -9.99 -6.55 2.73
C ASN A 295 -9.90 -5.44 3.79
N PHE A 296 -10.77 -5.49 4.79
CA PHE A 296 -10.87 -4.55 5.91
C PHE A 296 -11.32 -3.12 5.54
N GLN A 297 -11.63 -2.85 4.27
CA GLN A 297 -12.16 -1.55 3.86
C GLN A 297 -13.58 -1.32 4.38
N ASN A 298 -14.37 -2.39 4.53
CA ASN A 298 -15.69 -2.35 5.11
C ASN A 298 -15.69 -2.87 6.55
N ALA A 299 -15.35 -1.97 7.48
CA ALA A 299 -15.30 -2.28 8.90
C ALA A 299 -16.63 -2.82 9.46
N GLN A 300 -17.78 -2.31 8.99
CA GLN A 300 -19.09 -2.78 9.46
C GLN A 300 -19.36 -4.24 9.10
N LYS A 301 -19.04 -4.64 7.87
CA LYS A 301 -19.21 -6.04 7.45
C LYS A 301 -18.28 -6.96 8.22
N PHE A 302 -17.05 -6.52 8.51
CA PHE A 302 -16.13 -7.27 9.36
C PHE A 302 -16.72 -7.53 10.75
N ILE A 303 -17.23 -6.48 11.40
CA ILE A 303 -17.83 -6.60 12.72
C ILE A 303 -19.10 -7.48 12.71
N ASN A 304 -19.96 -7.29 11.68
CA ASN A 304 -21.18 -8.07 11.54
C ASN A 304 -20.90 -9.56 11.27
N GLY A 305 -19.76 -9.87 10.63
CA GLY A 305 -19.27 -11.22 10.44
C GLY A 305 -18.64 -11.86 11.68
N GLY A 306 -18.66 -11.17 12.83
CA GLY A 306 -18.04 -11.67 14.07
C GLY A 306 -16.54 -11.35 14.17
N GLY A 307 -16.09 -10.29 13.50
CA GLY A 307 -14.70 -9.86 13.49
C GLY A 307 -14.13 -9.61 14.86
N ARG A 308 -12.92 -10.11 15.07
CA ARG A 308 -12.22 -10.01 16.35
C ARG A 308 -11.21 -8.87 16.34
N ARG A 309 -11.08 -8.18 17.49
CA ARG A 309 -10.03 -7.15 17.64
C ARG A 309 -8.69 -7.82 17.93
N GLY A 310 -7.61 -7.24 17.39
CA GLY A 310 -6.26 -7.75 17.54
C GLY A 310 -5.66 -8.16 16.20
N LEU A 311 -4.63 -8.98 16.25
CA LEU A 311 -3.98 -9.53 15.06
C LEU A 311 -4.99 -10.34 14.22
N GLN A 312 -4.89 -10.25 12.90
CA GLN A 312 -5.74 -11.00 11.98
C GLN A 312 -4.93 -12.04 11.23
N GLU A 313 -5.51 -13.21 10.96
CA GLU A 313 -4.90 -14.22 10.09
C GLU A 313 -4.77 -13.69 8.65
N GLN A 314 -5.83 -13.06 8.18
CA GLN A 314 -5.90 -12.53 6.83
C GLN A 314 -4.91 -11.39 6.65
N VAL A 315 -4.11 -11.47 5.58
CA VAL A 315 -3.17 -10.44 5.16
C VAL A 315 -3.74 -9.57 4.04
N LEU A 316 -3.18 -8.39 3.90
CA LEU A 316 -3.41 -7.53 2.74
C LEU A 316 -2.30 -7.74 1.72
N LEU A 317 -2.69 -8.02 0.50
CA LEU A 317 -1.77 -8.14 -0.63
C LEU A 317 -1.33 -6.74 -1.11
N SER A 318 -0.35 -6.72 -2.01
CA SER A 318 0.10 -5.50 -2.68
C SER A 318 -1.07 -4.78 -3.36
N GLY A 319 -1.08 -3.46 -3.25
CA GLY A 319 -2.17 -2.64 -3.78
C GLY A 319 -2.39 -1.35 -3.02
N SER A 320 -3.53 -0.73 -3.26
CA SER A 320 -3.94 0.51 -2.59
C SER A 320 -5.29 0.31 -1.92
N TRP A 321 -5.36 0.62 -0.65
CA TRP A 321 -6.48 0.28 0.21
C TRP A 321 -7.01 1.51 0.96
N ASN A 322 -8.34 1.68 0.99
CA ASN A 322 -9.01 2.70 1.79
C ASN A 322 -9.25 2.17 3.21
N LEU A 323 -8.28 2.30 4.06
CA LEU A 323 -8.34 1.78 5.42
C LEU A 323 -8.66 2.89 6.42
N ASN A 324 -9.58 2.61 7.34
CA ASN A 324 -9.83 3.50 8.46
C ASN A 324 -8.73 3.30 9.54
N PRO A 325 -7.83 4.27 9.78
CA PRO A 325 -6.72 4.11 10.71
C PRO A 325 -7.16 3.98 12.19
N TRP A 326 -8.39 4.31 12.52
CA TRP A 326 -8.95 4.03 13.84
C TRP A 326 -9.42 2.58 14.00
N PHE A 327 -9.70 1.92 12.88
CA PHE A 327 -10.14 0.54 12.85
C PHE A 327 -8.99 -0.43 12.61
N VAL A 328 -8.07 -0.09 11.73
CA VAL A 328 -7.02 -1.00 11.24
C VAL A 328 -5.66 -0.35 11.29
N GLY A 329 -4.70 -1.06 11.88
CA GLY A 329 -3.28 -0.84 11.70
C GLY A 329 -2.70 -1.90 10.77
N VAL A 330 -1.79 -1.52 9.90
CA VAL A 330 -1.13 -2.42 8.96
C VAL A 330 0.38 -2.29 9.08
N GLU A 331 1.04 -3.41 9.32
CA GLU A 331 2.50 -3.54 9.31
C GLU A 331 2.92 -4.16 7.97
N GLN A 332 3.80 -3.51 7.22
CA GLN A 332 4.33 -4.05 5.99
C GLN A 332 5.57 -4.90 6.25
N VAL A 333 5.49 -6.18 5.91
CA VAL A 333 6.62 -7.11 5.98
C VAL A 333 6.96 -7.63 4.58
N PRO A 334 8.21 -8.01 4.30
CA PRO A 334 8.54 -8.63 3.03
C PRO A 334 7.78 -9.96 2.88
N MET A 335 7.46 -10.34 1.65
CA MET A 335 6.92 -11.66 1.35
C MET A 335 7.96 -12.72 1.71
N THR A 336 7.48 -13.86 2.21
CA THR A 336 8.35 -15.01 2.47
C THR A 336 8.85 -15.58 1.16
N GLU A 337 10.16 -15.57 0.97
CA GLU A 337 10.82 -16.12 -0.21
C GLU A 337 11.34 -17.52 0.09
N ILE A 338 10.95 -18.47 -0.76
CA ILE A 338 11.43 -19.84 -0.73
C ILE A 338 12.34 -20.02 -1.94
N PRO A 339 13.65 -20.20 -1.73
CA PRO A 339 14.59 -20.32 -2.83
C PRO A 339 14.43 -21.65 -3.57
N ILE A 340 14.93 -21.70 -4.79
CA ILE A 340 14.98 -22.94 -5.59
C ILE A 340 15.83 -23.97 -4.86
N GLY A 341 15.36 -25.21 -4.83
CA GLY A 341 16.01 -26.31 -4.10
C GLY A 341 15.56 -26.43 -2.64
N TYR A 342 14.61 -25.59 -2.20
CA TYR A 342 14.01 -25.68 -0.87
C TYR A 342 12.49 -25.77 -0.98
N VAL A 343 11.89 -26.29 0.07
CA VAL A 343 10.45 -26.15 0.34
C VAL A 343 10.25 -25.49 1.69
N GLY A 344 9.18 -24.73 1.82
CA GLY A 344 8.76 -24.13 3.08
C GLY A 344 7.74 -25.02 3.79
N VAL A 345 8.09 -25.51 4.95
CA VAL A 345 7.14 -26.19 5.84
C VAL A 345 6.50 -25.14 6.74
N VAL A 346 5.17 -25.04 6.66
CA VAL A 346 4.42 -24.05 7.44
C VAL A 346 4.02 -24.67 8.78
N ILE A 347 4.34 -23.96 9.84
CA ILE A 347 3.90 -24.24 11.21
C ILE A 347 2.90 -23.14 11.59
N SER A 348 1.63 -23.49 11.70
CA SER A 348 0.57 -22.57 12.05
C SER A 348 0.32 -22.56 13.55
N PHE A 349 0.26 -21.37 14.13
CA PHE A 349 -0.13 -21.15 15.52
C PHE A 349 -1.61 -20.78 15.69
N VAL A 350 -2.33 -20.68 14.55
CA VAL A 350 -3.75 -20.31 14.49
C VAL A 350 -4.54 -21.34 13.70
N GLY A 351 -5.86 -21.31 13.83
CA GLY A 351 -6.75 -22.23 13.15
C GLY A 351 -7.37 -23.24 14.11
N LYS A 352 -8.20 -24.11 13.58
CA LYS A 352 -8.88 -25.14 14.39
C LYS A 352 -7.86 -26.19 14.84
N THR A 353 -7.99 -26.61 16.09
CA THR A 353 -7.27 -27.79 16.57
C THR A 353 -7.94 -29.02 15.96
N GLN A 354 -7.20 -29.77 15.16
CA GLN A 354 -7.67 -31.01 14.56
C GLN A 354 -6.76 -32.17 14.97
N ASP A 355 -7.26 -33.38 14.73
CA ASP A 355 -6.51 -34.61 14.97
C ASP A 355 -5.32 -34.68 13.95
N ASP A 356 -4.23 -35.27 14.41
CA ASP A 356 -3.04 -35.52 13.63
C ASP A 356 -3.34 -36.46 12.44
N VAL A 357 -3.05 -36.00 11.21
CA VAL A 357 -3.27 -36.77 9.98
C VAL A 357 -2.03 -37.60 9.57
N SER A 358 -1.00 -37.66 10.42
CA SER A 358 0.23 -38.41 10.14
C SER A 358 0.05 -39.93 10.08
N GLY A 359 -1.10 -40.45 10.54
CA GLY A 359 -1.46 -41.86 10.51
C GLY A 359 -1.18 -42.61 11.81
N ALA A 360 -1.74 -43.83 11.94
CA ALA A 360 -1.74 -44.62 13.18
C ALA A 360 -0.36 -45.11 13.66
N ALA A 361 0.62 -45.17 12.75
CA ALA A 361 1.97 -45.65 13.05
C ALA A 361 2.89 -44.61 13.70
N PHE A 362 2.54 -43.34 13.58
CA PHE A 362 3.39 -42.23 14.05
C PHE A 362 2.56 -40.97 14.32
N THR A 363 2.12 -40.81 15.53
CA THR A 363 1.49 -39.57 15.99
C THR A 363 2.56 -38.63 16.50
N HIS A 364 2.94 -37.63 15.72
CA HIS A 364 3.95 -36.64 16.09
C HIS A 364 3.54 -35.26 15.64
N GLY A 365 3.71 -34.31 16.51
CA GLY A 365 3.79 -32.89 16.20
C GLY A 365 2.62 -32.26 15.48
N ASN A 366 1.44 -32.87 15.49
CA ASN A 366 0.21 -32.33 14.87
C ASN A 366 0.38 -31.96 13.40
N LEU A 367 0.62 -32.96 12.55
CA LEU A 367 0.54 -32.79 11.11
C LEU A 367 -0.93 -32.62 10.72
N VAL A 368 -1.27 -31.46 10.16
CA VAL A 368 -2.65 -31.03 9.94
C VAL A 368 -2.86 -30.52 8.50
N ASN A 369 -4.12 -30.37 8.12
CA ASN A 369 -4.45 -29.75 6.84
C ASN A 369 -4.14 -28.25 6.81
N VAL A 370 -4.06 -27.70 5.61
CA VAL A 370 -3.84 -26.26 5.41
C VAL A 370 -4.98 -25.46 6.06
N GLY A 371 -4.62 -24.50 6.90
CA GLY A 371 -5.57 -23.66 7.64
C GLY A 371 -5.83 -24.09 9.07
N ASP A 372 -5.36 -25.28 9.48
CA ASP A 372 -5.48 -25.77 10.85
C ASP A 372 -4.20 -25.51 11.66
N LYS A 373 -4.31 -25.56 12.98
CA LYS A 373 -3.23 -25.29 13.94
C LYS A 373 -2.29 -26.48 14.03
N GLY A 374 -1.04 -26.31 13.62
CA GLY A 374 -0.03 -27.36 13.56
C GLY A 374 0.88 -27.25 12.35
N VAL A 375 1.54 -28.34 12.00
CA VAL A 375 2.39 -28.43 10.81
C VAL A 375 1.53 -28.79 9.60
N TRP A 376 1.54 -27.96 8.56
CA TRP A 376 0.73 -28.25 7.38
C TRP A 376 1.32 -29.39 6.55
N VAL A 377 0.47 -30.34 6.16
CA VAL A 377 0.86 -31.50 5.33
C VAL A 377 1.35 -31.08 3.94
N THR A 378 0.87 -29.97 3.41
CA THR A 378 1.26 -29.46 2.10
C THR A 378 2.36 -28.40 2.25
N PRO A 379 3.56 -28.66 1.73
CA PRO A 379 4.65 -27.69 1.76
C PRO A 379 4.43 -26.58 0.74
N LEU A 380 5.09 -25.45 0.96
CA LEU A 380 5.18 -24.36 0.00
C LEU A 380 6.36 -24.57 -0.93
N TYR A 381 6.10 -24.46 -2.21
CA TYR A 381 7.12 -24.59 -3.25
C TYR A 381 7.90 -23.29 -3.47
N PRO A 382 9.05 -23.34 -4.19
CA PRO A 382 9.84 -22.14 -4.47
C PRO A 382 9.03 -21.00 -5.05
N GLY A 383 9.26 -19.80 -4.52
CA GLY A 383 8.54 -18.59 -4.91
C GLY A 383 8.38 -17.61 -3.77
N LYS A 384 7.65 -16.53 -4.02
CA LYS A 384 7.29 -15.53 -3.00
C LYS A 384 5.87 -15.74 -2.54
N HIS A 385 5.72 -15.92 -1.24
CA HIS A 385 4.45 -16.24 -0.61
C HIS A 385 4.03 -15.11 0.33
N PRO A 386 2.82 -14.55 0.17
CA PRO A 386 2.29 -13.50 1.02
C PRO A 386 1.72 -14.10 2.31
N LEU A 387 2.58 -14.40 3.27
CA LEU A 387 2.21 -15.08 4.51
C LEU A 387 2.23 -14.13 5.71
N ASN A 388 1.36 -14.40 6.67
CA ASN A 388 1.38 -13.73 7.96
C ASN A 388 2.44 -14.35 8.88
N THR A 389 3.63 -13.78 8.89
CA THR A 389 4.76 -14.25 9.69
C THR A 389 4.59 -14.08 11.21
N ARG A 390 3.51 -13.40 11.65
CA ARG A 390 3.17 -13.28 13.08
C ARG A 390 2.38 -14.48 13.60
N VAL A 391 1.72 -15.21 12.71
CA VAL A 391 0.90 -16.39 13.06
C VAL A 391 1.40 -17.67 12.41
N LEU A 392 2.25 -17.57 11.39
CA LEU A 392 2.85 -18.69 10.67
C LEU A 392 4.37 -18.61 10.80
N LYS A 393 4.99 -19.72 11.17
CA LYS A 393 6.44 -19.92 11.07
C LYS A 393 6.72 -20.80 9.84
N ILE A 394 7.69 -20.42 9.03
CA ILE A 394 8.12 -21.19 7.89
C ILE A 394 9.50 -21.77 8.18
N GLU A 395 9.62 -23.10 8.10
CA GLU A 395 10.88 -23.80 8.20
C GLU A 395 11.32 -24.19 6.80
N LEU A 396 12.51 -23.74 6.38
CA LEU A 396 13.05 -24.06 5.07
C LEU A 396 13.73 -25.42 5.11
N VAL A 397 13.25 -26.33 4.27
CA VAL A 397 13.82 -27.68 4.13
C VAL A 397 14.42 -27.81 2.74
N PRO A 398 15.72 -28.08 2.63
CA PRO A 398 16.35 -28.33 1.33
C PRO A 398 15.87 -29.65 0.74
N THR A 399 15.46 -29.60 -0.53
CA THR A 399 15.04 -30.76 -1.32
C THR A 399 16.13 -31.22 -2.33
N ILE A 400 17.31 -30.63 -2.19
CA ILE A 400 18.52 -31.09 -2.88
C ILE A 400 19.23 -32.14 -2.03
N ASN A 401 20.15 -32.86 -2.61
CA ASN A 401 21.02 -33.74 -1.84
C ASN A 401 21.92 -32.91 -0.94
N ILE A 402 21.88 -33.20 0.35
CA ILE A 402 22.71 -32.54 1.36
C ILE A 402 23.84 -33.48 1.72
N VAL A 403 25.05 -32.98 1.67
CA VAL A 403 26.22 -33.68 2.15
C VAL A 403 26.53 -33.15 3.55
N LEU A 404 26.54 -34.06 4.52
CA LEU A 404 26.90 -33.79 5.91
C LEU A 404 28.26 -34.42 6.20
N ASN A 405 29.22 -33.61 6.60
CA ASN A 405 30.60 -34.02 6.79
C ASN A 405 30.95 -34.12 8.27
N TRP A 406 31.30 -35.30 8.73
CA TRP A 406 32.02 -35.52 10.00
C TRP A 406 33.51 -35.43 9.72
N SER A 407 34.03 -34.22 9.65
CA SER A 407 35.42 -33.94 9.34
C SER A 407 35.99 -32.89 10.30
N GLY A 408 37.28 -32.97 10.56
CA GLY A 408 38.01 -31.96 11.33
C GLY A 408 38.44 -30.74 10.50
N GLN A 409 38.41 -30.88 9.17
CA GLN A 409 38.77 -29.80 8.22
C GLN A 409 37.49 -29.22 7.53
N ILE A 410 37.40 -28.11 7.41
CA ILE A 410 36.51 -27.03 7.48
C ILE A 410 36.11 -26.48 6.12
N GLU A 411 35.13 -27.01 5.51
CA GLU A 411 34.14 -26.20 4.83
C GLU A 411 32.80 -26.44 5.55
N ARG A 412 32.48 -25.59 6.50
CA ARG A 412 31.24 -25.68 7.27
C ARG A 412 30.07 -25.31 6.39
N HIS A 413 29.25 -26.28 6.03
CA HIS A 413 27.97 -26.07 5.41
C HIS A 413 26.90 -25.70 6.48
N SER A 414 25.72 -25.34 6.03
CA SER A 414 24.69 -24.79 6.93
C SER A 414 24.25 -25.75 8.05
N TYR A 415 24.40 -27.08 7.86
CA TYR A 415 23.86 -28.08 8.80
C TYR A 415 24.95 -28.94 9.49
N ASP A 416 26.18 -28.86 9.06
CA ASP A 416 27.30 -29.71 9.58
C ASP A 416 28.22 -29.01 10.56
N ALA A 417 27.88 -27.76 10.95
CA ALA A 417 28.70 -26.92 11.82
C ALA A 417 29.03 -27.58 13.18
N ASN A 418 28.16 -28.48 13.66
CA ASN A 418 28.30 -29.18 14.95
C ASN A 418 28.86 -30.60 14.77
N LEU A 419 29.22 -31.01 13.56
CA LEU A 419 29.80 -32.32 13.25
C LEU A 419 31.33 -32.21 13.32
N SER A 420 31.93 -33.21 13.90
CA SER A 420 33.39 -33.38 13.99
C SER A 420 33.78 -34.79 13.58
N SER A 421 35.02 -34.99 13.22
CA SER A 421 35.58 -36.35 12.98
C SER A 421 35.19 -37.30 14.10
N LEU A 422 34.93 -38.54 13.73
CA LEU A 422 34.51 -39.57 14.67
C LEU A 422 35.74 -40.31 15.23
N THR A 423 36.04 -40.05 16.49
CA THR A 423 37.05 -40.85 17.19
C THR A 423 36.41 -42.20 17.57
N VAL A 424 36.90 -43.29 17.00
CA VAL A 424 36.40 -44.65 17.23
C VAL A 424 37.54 -45.52 17.78
N ARG A 425 37.17 -46.62 18.46
CA ARG A 425 38.15 -47.56 19.04
C ARG A 425 37.98 -48.95 18.40
N SER A 426 39.05 -49.48 17.90
CA SER A 426 39.10 -50.83 17.32
C SER A 426 39.14 -51.97 18.35
N ASN A 427 38.94 -53.20 17.89
CA ASN A 427 39.01 -54.42 18.70
C ASN A 427 40.38 -54.61 19.35
N ASP A 428 41.46 -54.21 18.69
CA ASP A 428 42.85 -54.24 19.19
C ASP A 428 43.17 -53.09 20.15
N GLY A 429 42.17 -52.24 20.53
CA GLY A 429 42.29 -51.23 21.56
C GLY A 429 42.79 -49.87 21.07
N PHE A 430 43.16 -49.71 19.82
CA PHE A 430 43.63 -48.46 19.26
C PHE A 430 42.47 -47.48 18.98
N ALA A 431 42.67 -46.21 19.32
CA ALA A 431 41.76 -45.16 18.92
C ALA A 431 42.25 -44.54 17.59
N PHE A 432 41.33 -44.30 16.68
CA PHE A 432 41.63 -43.64 15.40
C PHE A 432 40.49 -42.69 15.01
N ASP A 433 40.81 -41.68 14.24
CA ASP A 433 39.85 -40.73 13.75
C ASP A 433 39.36 -41.11 12.36
N LEU A 434 38.06 -41.04 12.20
CA LEU A 434 37.35 -41.42 10.99
C LEU A 434 36.56 -40.23 10.48
N GLU A 435 36.79 -39.86 9.24
CA GLU A 435 35.93 -38.89 8.53
C GLU A 435 34.86 -39.62 7.76
N VAL A 436 33.64 -39.09 7.86
CA VAL A 436 32.45 -39.63 7.21
C VAL A 436 31.70 -38.54 6.51
N ALA A 437 31.24 -38.78 5.31
CA ALA A 437 30.30 -37.93 4.60
C ALA A 437 29.00 -38.70 4.36
N GLN A 438 27.91 -38.19 4.89
CA GLN A 438 26.58 -38.76 4.70
C GLN A 438 25.78 -37.90 3.75
N ILE A 439 25.33 -38.47 2.65
CA ILE A 439 24.45 -37.79 1.69
C ILE A 439 23.01 -38.17 2.04
N ILE A 440 22.19 -37.16 2.30
CA ILE A 440 20.77 -37.33 2.58
C ILE A 440 19.91 -36.52 1.59
N HIS A 441 18.69 -36.97 1.43
CA HIS A 441 17.68 -36.30 0.62
C HIS A 441 16.36 -36.28 1.36
N VAL A 442 15.69 -35.14 1.37
CA VAL A 442 14.32 -34.98 1.91
C VAL A 442 13.39 -34.64 0.76
N GLY A 443 12.43 -35.52 0.50
CA GLY A 443 11.42 -35.30 -0.52
C GLY A 443 10.54 -34.09 -0.16
N ALA A 444 10.09 -33.34 -1.15
CA ALA A 444 9.27 -32.14 -0.93
C ALA A 444 7.99 -32.46 -0.13
N LEU A 445 7.33 -33.59 -0.41
CA LEU A 445 6.12 -34.01 0.30
C LEU A 445 6.40 -34.70 1.65
N ASP A 446 7.65 -35.11 1.89
CA ASP A 446 8.06 -35.70 3.16
C ASP A 446 8.59 -34.67 4.14
N ALA A 447 9.00 -33.49 3.64
CA ALA A 447 9.51 -32.40 4.46
C ALA A 447 8.57 -32.01 5.63
N PRO A 448 7.24 -31.88 5.45
CA PRO A 448 6.34 -31.62 6.58
C PRO A 448 6.36 -32.72 7.64
N LYS A 449 6.45 -33.99 7.24
CA LYS A 449 6.52 -35.13 8.16
C LYS A 449 7.83 -35.10 8.96
N VAL A 450 8.95 -34.81 8.29
CA VAL A 450 10.25 -34.63 8.94
C VAL A 450 10.17 -33.54 10.00
N ILE A 451 9.71 -32.35 9.61
CA ILE A 451 9.63 -31.20 10.53
C ILE A 451 8.64 -31.45 11.69
N SER A 452 7.52 -32.12 11.43
CA SER A 452 6.57 -32.45 12.50
C SER A 452 7.19 -33.34 13.58
N ARG A 453 8.19 -34.18 13.20
CA ARG A 453 8.88 -35.10 14.12
C ARG A 453 10.06 -34.47 14.83
N VAL A 454 10.85 -33.67 14.12
CA VAL A 454 12.13 -33.16 14.65
C VAL A 454 12.12 -31.65 14.93
N GLY A 455 11.13 -30.92 14.45
CA GLY A 455 10.95 -29.49 14.67
C GLY A 455 11.76 -28.60 13.73
N ALA A 456 12.98 -29.01 13.37
CA ALA A 456 13.88 -28.25 12.47
C ALA A 456 14.89 -29.19 11.80
N MET A 457 15.42 -28.80 10.63
CA MET A 457 16.46 -29.59 9.94
C MET A 457 17.73 -29.75 10.77
N GLN A 458 18.13 -28.74 11.53
CA GLN A 458 19.29 -28.83 12.42
C GLN A 458 19.11 -29.90 13.49
N ASN A 459 17.90 -30.04 14.04
CA ASN A 459 17.59 -31.09 15.03
C ASN A 459 17.67 -32.50 14.42
N LEU A 460 17.28 -32.66 13.13
CA LEU A 460 17.46 -33.91 12.43
C LEU A 460 18.94 -34.31 12.40
N VAL A 461 19.82 -33.37 12.10
CA VAL A 461 21.26 -33.63 12.05
C VAL A 461 21.81 -33.91 13.44
N ASP A 462 21.52 -33.06 14.43
CA ASP A 462 22.15 -33.12 15.75
C ASP A 462 21.62 -34.28 16.61
N HIS A 463 20.30 -34.55 16.55
CA HIS A 463 19.64 -35.52 17.44
C HIS A 463 19.36 -36.89 16.78
N VAL A 464 19.30 -36.96 15.46
CA VAL A 464 19.04 -38.22 14.77
C VAL A 464 20.27 -38.73 14.03
N LEU A 465 20.80 -37.95 13.10
CA LEU A 465 21.89 -38.39 12.23
C LEU A 465 23.21 -38.50 12.98
N LYS A 466 23.59 -37.52 13.77
CA LYS A 466 24.85 -37.52 14.53
C LYS A 466 24.99 -38.72 15.44
N PRO A 467 24.01 -39.07 16.30
CA PRO A 467 24.10 -40.28 17.12
C PRO A 467 24.00 -41.57 16.30
N THR A 468 23.19 -41.64 15.23
CA THR A 468 23.01 -42.82 14.42
C THR A 468 24.29 -43.18 13.71
N VAL A 469 24.89 -42.23 12.99
CA VAL A 469 26.17 -42.42 12.30
C VAL A 469 27.29 -42.72 13.30
N GLY A 470 27.40 -41.93 14.34
CA GLY A 470 28.43 -42.09 15.35
C GLY A 470 28.38 -43.45 16.07
N ASN A 471 27.18 -43.94 16.45
CA ASN A 471 27.03 -45.23 17.09
C ASN A 471 27.32 -46.37 16.16
N TYR A 472 26.86 -46.28 14.90
CA TYR A 472 27.19 -47.32 13.92
C TYR A 472 28.70 -47.49 13.78
N PHE A 473 29.43 -46.41 13.53
CA PHE A 473 30.89 -46.51 13.32
C PHE A 473 31.65 -46.90 14.58
N ARG A 474 31.21 -46.50 15.77
CA ARG A 474 31.80 -46.98 17.04
C ARG A 474 31.61 -48.48 17.20
N ASN A 475 30.42 -49.00 16.89
CA ASN A 475 30.12 -50.43 17.01
C ASN A 475 30.87 -51.23 15.91
N SER A 476 30.88 -50.73 14.69
CA SER A 476 31.58 -51.34 13.57
C SER A 476 33.09 -51.42 13.82
N ALA A 477 33.69 -50.32 14.34
CA ALA A 477 35.12 -50.31 14.64
C ALA A 477 35.51 -51.31 15.74
N GLN A 478 34.67 -51.57 16.73
CA GLN A 478 34.91 -52.58 17.79
C GLN A 478 34.97 -54.02 17.30
N ALA A 479 34.39 -54.29 16.14
CA ALA A 479 34.38 -55.65 15.56
C ALA A 479 35.66 -55.99 14.79
N TYR A 480 36.48 -55.00 14.43
CA TYR A 480 37.64 -55.17 13.54
C TYR A 480 38.92 -54.56 14.12
N THR A 481 40.08 -55.03 13.66
CA THR A 481 41.34 -54.33 13.90
C THR A 481 41.45 -53.08 13.04
N VAL A 482 42.31 -52.12 13.42
CA VAL A 482 42.49 -50.88 12.62
C VAL A 482 42.84 -51.19 11.16
N LEU A 483 43.69 -52.20 10.94
CA LEU A 483 44.17 -52.60 9.60
C LEU A 483 43.07 -53.25 8.77
N ASP A 484 42.25 -54.13 9.39
CA ASP A 484 41.14 -54.78 8.73
C ASP A 484 40.06 -53.72 8.36
N PHE A 485 39.84 -52.75 9.26
CA PHE A 485 38.93 -51.67 8.97
C PHE A 485 39.40 -50.79 7.79
N LEU A 486 40.67 -50.46 7.74
CA LEU A 486 41.30 -49.77 6.62
C LEU A 486 41.24 -50.57 5.31
N GLY A 487 41.49 -51.87 5.38
CA GLY A 487 41.50 -52.76 4.21
C GLY A 487 40.15 -53.04 3.61
N ALA A 488 39.13 -53.13 4.45
CA ALA A 488 37.72 -53.41 4.06
C ALA A 488 36.86 -52.16 3.96
N ARG A 489 37.44 -50.98 3.70
CA ARG A 489 36.77 -49.71 3.68
C ARG A 489 35.49 -49.69 2.83
N SER A 490 35.54 -50.27 1.61
CA SER A 490 34.40 -50.33 0.70
C SER A 490 33.24 -51.20 1.24
N GLU A 491 33.53 -52.30 1.90
CA GLU A 491 32.52 -53.16 2.51
C GLU A 491 31.84 -52.43 3.69
N ARG A 492 32.66 -51.81 4.54
CA ARG A 492 32.15 -51.01 5.69
C ARG A 492 31.29 -49.85 5.23
N GLN A 493 31.63 -49.24 4.10
CA GLN A 493 30.84 -48.17 3.50
C GLN A 493 29.45 -48.69 3.09
N VAL A 494 29.36 -49.82 2.41
CA VAL A 494 28.06 -50.40 2.01
C VAL A 494 27.21 -50.80 3.22
N GLU A 495 27.81 -51.45 4.20
CA GLU A 495 27.11 -51.83 5.44
C GLU A 495 26.62 -50.61 6.22
N ALA A 496 27.45 -49.55 6.27
CA ALA A 496 27.08 -48.29 6.87
C ALA A 496 25.87 -47.64 6.16
N ALA A 497 25.95 -47.61 4.83
CA ALA A 497 24.88 -47.05 4.01
C ALA A 497 23.56 -47.78 4.21
N ASP A 498 23.57 -49.11 4.29
CA ASP A 498 22.36 -49.90 4.47
C ASP A 498 21.79 -49.76 5.90
N TYR A 499 22.64 -49.75 6.92
CA TYR A 499 22.21 -49.55 8.30
C TYR A 499 21.61 -48.13 8.50
N ILE A 500 22.32 -47.12 8.06
CA ILE A 500 21.87 -45.73 8.21
C ILE A 500 20.59 -45.52 7.41
N ARG A 501 20.48 -46.06 6.18
CA ARG A 501 19.25 -45.99 5.37
C ARG A 501 18.07 -46.60 6.09
N ALA A 502 18.24 -47.76 6.74
CA ALA A 502 17.19 -48.39 7.51
C ALA A 502 16.78 -47.55 8.73
N ALA A 503 17.75 -46.98 9.45
CA ALA A 503 17.53 -46.21 10.66
C ALA A 503 16.81 -44.90 10.38
N ILE A 504 17.19 -44.15 9.35
CA ILE A 504 16.63 -42.83 9.08
C ILE A 504 15.32 -42.86 8.26
N ARG A 505 15.03 -43.99 7.62
CA ARG A 505 13.76 -44.21 6.92
C ARG A 505 12.53 -43.98 7.83
N ALA A 506 12.67 -44.30 9.11
CA ALA A 506 11.63 -44.03 10.10
C ALA A 506 11.31 -42.55 10.29
N TYR A 507 12.17 -41.64 9.87
CA TYR A 507 11.99 -40.19 9.91
C TYR A 507 11.59 -39.59 8.54
N ASP A 508 11.23 -40.43 7.54
CA ASP A 508 10.90 -40.03 6.17
C ASP A 508 12.05 -39.29 5.44
N VAL A 509 13.30 -39.64 5.82
CA VAL A 509 14.52 -39.11 5.21
C VAL A 509 15.19 -40.26 4.41
N GLN A 510 15.69 -39.94 3.24
CA GLN A 510 16.39 -40.88 2.37
C GLN A 510 17.90 -40.71 2.56
N ALA A 511 18.60 -41.77 3.00
CA ALA A 511 20.03 -41.84 2.88
C ALA A 511 20.38 -42.25 1.42
N ILE A 512 21.05 -41.37 0.71
CA ILE A 512 21.50 -41.64 -0.66
C ILE A 512 22.73 -42.50 -0.59
N ASP A 513 23.78 -41.99 0.07
CA ASP A 513 25.05 -42.72 0.21
C ASP A 513 25.77 -42.31 1.50
N THR A 514 26.61 -43.19 1.98
CA THR A 514 27.51 -42.95 3.11
C THR A 514 28.93 -43.15 2.61
N LEU A 515 29.75 -42.14 2.66
CA LEU A 515 31.14 -42.18 2.19
C LEU A 515 32.06 -42.13 3.40
N ILE A 516 33.01 -43.01 3.42
CA ILE A 516 34.09 -43.00 4.40
C ILE A 516 35.23 -42.14 3.84
N GLY A 517 35.56 -41.04 4.49
CA GLY A 517 36.62 -40.13 4.13
C GLY A 517 38.01 -40.62 4.53
N GLU A 518 38.78 -39.74 5.12
CA GLU A 518 40.11 -40.08 5.62
C GLU A 518 39.96 -40.87 6.92
N ILE A 519 40.82 -41.89 7.05
CA ILE A 519 40.97 -42.64 8.29
C ILE A 519 42.39 -42.38 8.77
N VAL A 520 42.48 -41.71 9.93
CA VAL A 520 43.79 -41.34 10.53
C VAL A 520 44.16 -42.38 11.59
N PRO A 521 44.99 -43.35 11.27
CA PRO A 521 45.41 -44.37 12.24
C PRO A 521 46.40 -43.78 13.25
N PRO A 522 46.59 -44.44 14.43
CA PRO A 522 47.59 -44.01 15.41
C PRO A 522 49.00 -44.06 14.82
N ILE A 523 49.80 -43.04 15.11
CA ILE A 523 51.14 -42.86 14.56
C ILE A 523 52.02 -44.07 14.89
N GLU A 524 51.91 -44.63 16.09
CA GLU A 524 52.68 -45.78 16.56
C GLU A 524 52.43 -47.06 15.74
N LEU A 525 51.15 -47.29 15.35
CA LEU A 525 50.79 -48.40 14.50
C LEU A 525 51.33 -48.20 13.07
N MET A 526 51.32 -46.99 12.58
CA MET A 526 51.81 -46.65 11.25
C MET A 526 53.32 -46.79 11.14
N GLN A 527 54.05 -46.39 12.18
CA GLN A 527 55.49 -46.60 12.21
C GLN A 527 55.89 -48.08 12.14
N THR A 528 55.28 -48.93 13.00
CA THR A 528 55.49 -50.37 12.99
C THR A 528 55.12 -51.03 11.68
N GLN A 529 54.06 -50.59 11.05
CA GLN A 529 53.64 -51.13 9.73
C GLN A 529 54.48 -50.56 8.60
N THR A 530 54.97 -49.36 8.68
CA THR A 530 55.86 -48.73 7.71
C THR A 530 57.19 -49.52 7.70
N ASP A 531 57.74 -49.82 8.86
CA ASP A 531 58.96 -50.60 8.98
C ASP A 531 58.79 -52.01 8.42
N ARG A 532 57.65 -52.68 8.63
CA ARG A 532 57.27 -53.94 8.12
C ARG A 532 57.08 -53.96 6.61
N LYS A 533 56.46 -52.89 6.11
CA LYS A 533 56.13 -52.71 4.70
C LYS A 533 57.37 -52.30 3.89
N ILE A 534 58.26 -51.49 4.45
CA ILE A 534 59.54 -51.14 3.86
C ILE A 534 60.36 -52.42 3.65
N ALA A 535 60.40 -53.39 4.59
CA ALA A 535 61.00 -54.63 4.49
C ALA A 535 60.36 -55.52 3.41
N GLN A 536 59.04 -55.50 3.21
CA GLN A 536 58.32 -56.22 2.19
C GLN A 536 58.34 -55.54 0.81
N GLU A 537 58.35 -54.23 0.75
CA GLU A 537 58.37 -53.51 -0.53
C GLU A 537 59.75 -53.39 -1.15
N GLN A 538 60.81 -53.54 -0.39
CA GLN A 538 62.14 -53.74 -0.99
C GLN A 538 62.20 -55.01 -1.86
N GLN A 539 61.34 -55.99 -1.55
CA GLN A 539 61.19 -57.19 -2.43
C GLN A 539 60.26 -57.00 -3.62
N LYS A 540 59.27 -56.07 -3.48
CA LYS A 540 58.27 -55.84 -4.52
C LYS A 540 58.54 -54.64 -5.44
N THR A 541 59.58 -53.84 -5.13
CA THR A 541 59.87 -52.56 -5.82
C THR A 541 60.08 -52.76 -7.35
N TYR A 542 60.49 -53.93 -7.79
CA TYR A 542 60.63 -54.21 -9.23
C TYR A 542 59.34 -54.59 -9.97
N GLU A 543 58.39 -55.22 -9.30
CA GLU A 543 57.07 -55.51 -9.92
C GLU A 543 56.14 -54.30 -9.95
N VAL A 544 56.21 -53.42 -8.91
CA VAL A 544 55.32 -52.24 -8.78
C VAL A 544 55.72 -51.16 -9.77
N GLN A 545 56.97 -51.00 -10.16
CA GLN A 545 57.35 -50.02 -11.18
C GLN A 545 56.70 -50.28 -12.55
N GLN A 546 56.44 -51.52 -12.92
CA GLN A 546 55.72 -51.83 -14.14
C GLN A 546 54.23 -51.54 -14.05
N MET A 547 53.62 -51.84 -12.90
CA MET A 547 52.21 -51.54 -12.71
C MET A 547 51.95 -50.03 -12.55
N ALA A 548 52.85 -49.26 -11.91
CA ALA A 548 52.72 -47.84 -11.73
C ALA A 548 52.71 -47.03 -13.03
N GLN A 549 53.41 -47.47 -14.03
CA GLN A 549 53.38 -46.85 -15.37
C GLN A 549 52.00 -47.06 -16.06
N THR A 550 51.41 -48.22 -15.85
CA THR A 550 50.13 -48.56 -16.47
C THR A 550 49.00 -47.82 -15.78
N GLN A 551 49.10 -47.71 -14.45
CA GLN A 551 48.10 -46.91 -13.69
C GLN A 551 48.20 -45.38 -13.92
N ARG A 552 49.41 -44.84 -14.07
CA ARG A 552 49.59 -43.44 -14.46
C ARG A 552 48.94 -43.12 -15.81
N GLN A 553 49.01 -44.01 -16.75
CA GLN A 553 48.34 -43.83 -18.05
C GLN A 553 46.84 -43.90 -17.93
N GLN A 554 46.30 -44.73 -17.00
CA GLN A 554 44.89 -44.80 -16.74
C GLN A 554 44.38 -43.54 -15.98
N LEU A 555 45.17 -43.08 -14.99
CA LEU A 555 44.80 -41.90 -14.22
C LEU A 555 44.79 -40.61 -15.07
N VAL A 556 45.78 -40.48 -15.98
CA VAL A 556 45.81 -39.36 -16.94
C VAL A 556 44.62 -39.43 -17.90
N ARG A 557 44.13 -40.64 -18.20
CA ARG A 557 42.97 -40.82 -19.06
C ARG A 557 41.66 -40.49 -18.34
N GLU A 558 41.55 -40.87 -17.05
CA GLU A 558 40.36 -40.57 -16.25
C GLU A 558 40.29 -39.07 -15.83
N THR A 559 41.45 -38.45 -15.51
CA THR A 559 41.47 -37.02 -15.25
C THR A 559 41.12 -36.22 -16.50
N ALA A 560 41.59 -36.65 -17.68
CA ALA A 560 41.18 -35.98 -18.91
C ALA A 560 39.68 -36.13 -19.22
N ILE A 561 39.09 -37.27 -18.85
CA ILE A 561 37.64 -37.49 -18.99
C ILE A 561 36.86 -36.66 -17.96
N ALA A 562 37.36 -36.57 -16.70
CA ALA A 562 36.75 -35.78 -15.65
C ALA A 562 36.82 -34.25 -15.94
N ASP A 563 37.96 -33.81 -16.50
CA ASP A 563 38.12 -32.41 -16.92
C ASP A 563 37.16 -32.05 -18.06
N ILE A 564 37.00 -32.96 -19.03
CA ILE A 564 36.05 -32.78 -20.13
C ILE A 564 34.60 -32.78 -19.59
N GLN A 565 34.26 -33.67 -18.64
CA GLN A 565 32.93 -33.66 -18.01
C GLN A 565 32.68 -32.38 -17.21
N GLN A 566 33.70 -31.86 -16.50
CA GLN A 566 33.59 -30.62 -15.78
C GLN A 566 33.38 -29.41 -16.72
N GLU A 567 34.01 -29.46 -17.90
CA GLU A 567 33.84 -28.41 -18.91
C GLU A 567 32.46 -28.46 -19.58
N ILE A 568 31.93 -29.68 -19.79
CA ILE A 568 30.57 -29.89 -20.29
C ILE A 568 29.53 -29.38 -19.28
N VAL A 569 29.69 -29.72 -17.98
CA VAL A 569 28.79 -29.25 -16.93
C VAL A 569 28.83 -27.71 -16.79
N LYS A 570 30.02 -27.10 -16.87
CA LYS A 570 30.15 -25.63 -16.90
C LYS A 570 29.50 -25.00 -18.12
N ALA A 571 29.58 -25.67 -19.28
CA ALA A 571 28.93 -25.20 -20.49
C ALA A 571 27.41 -25.32 -20.40
N GLU A 572 26.89 -26.44 -19.83
CA GLU A 572 25.45 -26.61 -19.57
C GLU A 572 24.92 -25.63 -18.53
N GLU A 573 25.66 -25.38 -17.43
CA GLU A 573 25.31 -24.33 -16.48
C GLU A 573 25.36 -22.95 -17.14
N GLY A 574 26.34 -22.69 -17.99
CA GLY A 574 26.45 -21.43 -18.75
C GLY A 574 25.25 -21.20 -19.66
N VAL A 575 24.77 -22.24 -20.32
CA VAL A 575 23.57 -22.20 -21.17
C VAL A 575 22.30 -21.94 -20.31
N ASN A 576 22.16 -22.66 -19.20
CA ASN A 576 21.04 -22.47 -18.28
C ASN A 576 21.00 -21.04 -17.67
N ILE A 577 22.19 -20.53 -17.28
CA ILE A 577 22.32 -19.16 -16.79
C ILE A 577 21.98 -18.14 -17.89
N ALA A 578 22.37 -18.42 -19.13
CA ALA A 578 22.06 -17.57 -20.27
C ALA A 578 20.57 -17.57 -20.59
N GLU A 579 19.92 -18.75 -20.50
CA GLU A 579 18.48 -18.91 -20.70
C GLU A 579 17.66 -18.21 -19.60
N LEU A 580 18.07 -18.35 -18.33
CA LEU A 580 17.47 -17.65 -17.21
C LEU A 580 17.66 -16.11 -17.30
N LYS A 581 18.86 -15.67 -17.74
CA LYS A 581 19.13 -14.25 -17.99
C LYS A 581 18.32 -13.71 -19.17
N ALA A 582 18.13 -14.51 -20.23
CA ALA A 582 17.28 -14.14 -21.36
C ALA A 582 15.82 -14.05 -20.92
N GLY A 583 15.33 -15.03 -20.14
CA GLY A 583 13.98 -15.01 -19.57
C GLY A 583 13.73 -13.83 -18.61
N ALA A 584 14.74 -13.50 -17.80
CA ALA A 584 14.68 -12.32 -16.93
C ALA A 584 14.64 -11.01 -17.72
N ARG A 585 15.46 -10.89 -18.78
CA ARG A 585 15.47 -9.72 -19.67
C ARG A 585 14.16 -9.56 -20.43
N VAL A 586 13.56 -10.66 -20.88
CA VAL A 586 12.24 -10.62 -21.55
C VAL A 586 11.16 -10.16 -20.57
N LYS A 587 11.16 -10.66 -19.34
CA LYS A 587 10.20 -10.23 -18.29
C LYS A 587 10.42 -8.77 -17.87
N GLN A 588 11.69 -8.34 -17.81
CA GLN A 588 12.02 -6.95 -17.52
C GLN A 588 11.59 -6.04 -18.68
N ALA A 589 11.92 -6.41 -19.92
CA ALA A 589 11.51 -5.63 -21.10
C ALA A 589 9.99 -5.57 -21.29
N THR A 590 9.25 -6.64 -20.97
CA THR A 590 7.78 -6.61 -20.96
C THR A 590 7.23 -5.71 -19.85
N GLY A 591 7.85 -5.71 -18.65
CA GLY A 591 7.49 -4.80 -17.56
C GLY A 591 7.77 -3.33 -17.90
N GLU A 592 8.91 -3.06 -18.52
CA GLU A 592 9.29 -1.73 -18.98
C GLU A 592 8.38 -1.23 -20.13
N ALA A 593 8.07 -2.12 -21.09
CA ALA A 593 7.15 -1.80 -22.19
C ALA A 593 5.74 -1.50 -21.67
N GLU A 594 5.24 -2.27 -20.71
CA GLU A 594 3.93 -2.03 -20.10
C GLU A 594 3.94 -0.75 -19.26
N SER A 595 5.01 -0.48 -18.52
CA SER A 595 5.21 0.77 -17.79
C SER A 595 5.23 1.98 -18.72
N ILE A 596 5.93 1.87 -19.85
CA ILE A 596 5.98 2.92 -20.89
C ILE A 596 4.61 3.12 -21.52
N ARG A 597 3.87 2.03 -21.80
CA ARG A 597 2.51 2.09 -22.35
C ARG A 597 1.55 2.78 -21.40
N VAL A 598 1.54 2.36 -20.12
CA VAL A 598 0.69 2.95 -19.08
C VAL A 598 1.04 4.44 -18.85
N THR A 599 2.35 4.75 -18.83
CA THR A 599 2.81 6.13 -18.67
C THR A 599 2.48 6.97 -19.92
N GLY A 600 2.56 6.37 -21.11
CA GLY A 600 2.19 6.98 -22.38
C GLY A 600 0.71 7.30 -22.44
N ASP A 601 -0.15 6.34 -22.06
CA ASP A 601 -1.60 6.50 -22.04
C ASP A 601 -2.03 7.57 -21.01
N ALA A 602 -1.41 7.58 -19.83
CA ALA A 602 -1.66 8.60 -18.80
C ALA A 602 -1.23 10.00 -19.28
N LYS A 603 -0.07 10.11 -19.95
CA LYS A 603 0.38 11.37 -20.55
C LYS A 603 -0.53 11.83 -21.69
N ALA A 604 -0.96 10.91 -22.55
CA ALA A 604 -1.88 11.23 -23.65
C ALA A 604 -3.23 11.75 -23.14
N GLN A 605 -3.77 11.16 -22.06
CA GLN A 605 -4.98 11.65 -21.41
C GLN A 605 -4.78 13.02 -20.76
N ALA A 606 -3.66 13.23 -20.10
CA ALA A 606 -3.31 14.53 -19.52
C ALA A 606 -3.13 15.61 -20.60
N TYR A 607 -2.48 15.28 -21.72
CA TYR A 607 -2.36 16.17 -22.86
C TYR A 607 -3.72 16.53 -23.47
N LYS A 608 -4.58 15.53 -23.64
CA LYS A 608 -5.94 15.73 -24.19
C LYS A 608 -6.79 16.62 -23.28
N ALA A 609 -6.71 16.40 -21.95
CA ALA A 609 -7.40 17.24 -20.96
C ALA A 609 -6.83 18.68 -20.95
N GLY A 610 -5.51 18.82 -21.02
CA GLY A 610 -4.84 20.12 -21.07
C GLY A 610 -5.19 20.94 -22.33
N VAL A 611 -5.25 20.29 -23.49
CA VAL A 611 -5.66 20.90 -24.74
C VAL A 611 -7.14 21.27 -24.75
N MET A 612 -7.99 20.45 -24.12
CA MET A 612 -9.42 20.78 -23.97
C MET A 612 -9.67 22.00 -23.05
N ALA A 613 -8.86 22.16 -22.00
CA ALA A 613 -9.02 23.25 -21.04
C ALA A 613 -8.45 24.58 -21.50
N LEU A 614 -7.36 24.59 -22.24
CA LEU A 614 -6.58 25.79 -22.57
C LEU A 614 -6.47 26.07 -24.08
N GLY A 615 -7.03 25.22 -24.90
CA GLY A 615 -6.84 25.26 -26.35
C GLY A 615 -5.45 24.78 -26.79
N SER A 616 -5.29 24.39 -28.04
CA SER A 616 -4.03 23.82 -28.53
C SER A 616 -2.83 24.75 -28.41
N GLN A 617 -3.03 26.04 -28.63
CA GLN A 617 -1.94 27.06 -28.56
C GLN A 617 -1.59 27.39 -27.09
N GLY A 618 -2.58 27.51 -26.19
CA GLY A 618 -2.36 27.79 -24.78
C GLY A 618 -1.66 26.63 -24.07
N TYR A 619 -2.03 25.41 -24.38
CA TYR A 619 -1.41 24.23 -23.77
C TYR A 619 0.03 24.02 -24.26
N THR A 620 0.30 24.28 -25.54
CA THR A 620 1.69 24.21 -26.09
C THR A 620 2.61 25.24 -25.45
N ALA A 621 2.12 26.47 -25.22
CA ALA A 621 2.87 27.49 -24.50
C ALA A 621 3.17 27.11 -23.05
N LEU A 622 2.23 26.52 -22.35
CA LEU A 622 2.41 26.05 -20.98
C LEU A 622 3.40 24.90 -20.88
N GLN A 623 3.36 23.94 -21.82
CA GLN A 623 4.30 22.84 -21.90
C GLN A 623 5.74 23.32 -22.22
N LEU A 624 5.88 24.31 -23.11
CA LEU A 624 7.16 24.92 -23.41
C LEU A 624 7.77 25.61 -22.18
N MET A 625 6.97 26.37 -21.44
CA MET A 625 7.38 26.99 -20.18
C MET A 625 7.78 25.97 -19.13
N GLN A 626 7.07 24.86 -19.04
CA GLN A 626 7.35 23.79 -18.07
C GLN A 626 8.67 23.07 -18.41
N ILE A 627 8.93 22.80 -19.70
CA ILE A 627 10.21 22.21 -20.15
C ILE A 627 11.39 23.14 -19.89
N VAL A 628 11.20 24.44 -20.06
CA VAL A 628 12.22 25.47 -19.76
C VAL A 628 12.48 25.53 -18.24
N GLY A 629 11.47 25.40 -17.41
CA GLY A 629 11.59 25.35 -15.93
C GLY A 629 12.28 24.09 -15.43
N ASP A 630 11.85 22.93 -15.89
CA ASP A 630 12.35 21.64 -15.43
C ASP A 630 13.80 21.34 -15.84
N ARG A 631 14.23 21.87 -16.97
CA ARG A 631 15.59 21.67 -17.48
C ARG A 631 16.55 22.81 -17.21
N SER A 632 16.13 23.82 -16.43
CA SER A 632 16.96 24.98 -16.08
C SER A 632 17.64 25.62 -17.31
N VAL A 633 16.92 25.64 -18.43
CA VAL A 633 17.46 26.21 -19.68
C VAL A 633 17.52 27.71 -19.49
N ARG A 634 18.71 28.26 -19.51
CA ARG A 634 18.91 29.72 -19.52
C ARG A 634 18.33 30.31 -20.80
N VAL A 635 17.25 31.06 -20.66
CA VAL A 635 16.56 31.76 -21.77
C VAL A 635 17.15 33.15 -21.99
N VAL A 636 18.39 33.35 -21.62
CA VAL A 636 19.07 34.63 -21.89
C VAL A 636 20.22 34.35 -22.84
N PRO A 637 20.19 34.84 -24.06
CA PRO A 637 21.32 34.72 -24.96
C PRO A 637 22.46 35.62 -24.45
N ASP A 638 23.69 35.09 -24.43
CA ASP A 638 24.92 35.81 -24.10
C ASP A 638 25.34 36.82 -25.18
N VAL A 639 24.41 37.29 -26.00
CA VAL A 639 24.69 38.27 -27.02
C VAL A 639 23.75 39.47 -26.86
N ALA A 640 24.28 40.52 -26.30
CA ALA A 640 23.66 41.83 -26.33
C ALA A 640 23.83 42.44 -27.74
N VAL A 641 22.80 42.34 -28.55
CA VAL A 641 22.74 43.15 -29.77
C VAL A 641 22.02 44.45 -29.42
N SER A 642 22.80 45.49 -29.25
CA SER A 642 22.32 46.87 -29.21
C SER A 642 21.86 47.27 -30.61
N GLY A 643 20.55 47.40 -30.77
CA GLY A 643 19.98 47.87 -32.03
C GLY A 643 18.52 48.30 -31.81
N ASN A 644 18.34 49.60 -31.81
CA ASN A 644 17.12 50.35 -31.62
C ASN A 644 16.05 49.97 -32.67
N GLY A 645 14.83 49.57 -32.25
CA GLY A 645 13.66 49.60 -33.15
C GLY A 645 12.68 48.45 -32.98
N SER A 646 11.58 48.78 -32.30
CA SER A 646 10.22 48.19 -32.40
C SER A 646 10.02 46.65 -32.50
N GLY A 647 9.69 46.05 -31.41
CA GLY A 647 8.46 45.27 -31.26
C GLY A 647 8.32 43.93 -31.98
N ALA A 648 9.39 43.17 -32.35
CA ALA A 648 9.19 41.85 -32.97
C ALA A 648 10.28 40.80 -32.66
N GLY A 649 11.10 41.01 -31.63
CA GLY A 649 12.35 40.27 -31.46
C GLY A 649 12.26 38.90 -30.77
N LEU A 650 11.15 38.48 -30.17
CA LEU A 650 11.06 37.26 -29.41
C LEU A 650 10.67 36.03 -30.25
N VAL A 651 9.95 36.25 -31.33
CA VAL A 651 9.48 35.15 -32.20
C VAL A 651 10.57 34.73 -33.18
N ASP A 652 11.36 35.72 -33.69
CA ASP A 652 12.45 35.44 -34.62
C ASP A 652 13.67 34.77 -33.95
N GLY A 653 13.90 35.06 -32.66
CA GLY A 653 14.95 34.37 -31.89
C GLY A 653 14.65 32.89 -31.64
N LEU A 654 13.39 32.57 -31.42
CA LEU A 654 12.93 31.19 -31.22
C LEU A 654 12.91 30.40 -32.55
N LEU A 655 12.55 31.06 -33.65
CA LEU A 655 12.58 30.43 -34.97
C LEU A 655 14.03 30.21 -35.46
N GLY A 656 14.95 31.12 -35.16
CA GLY A 656 16.38 30.95 -35.45
C GLY A 656 17.02 29.79 -34.68
N MET A 657 16.61 29.55 -33.42
CA MET A 657 17.08 28.41 -32.65
C MET A 657 16.52 27.09 -33.16
N MET A 658 15.28 27.04 -33.64
CA MET A 658 14.69 25.84 -34.24
C MET A 658 15.37 25.49 -35.59
N ILE A 659 15.74 26.47 -36.38
CA ILE A 659 16.41 26.27 -37.68
C ILE A 659 17.87 25.84 -37.48
N HIS A 660 18.54 26.32 -36.43
CA HIS A 660 19.93 25.94 -36.15
C HIS A 660 20.04 24.50 -35.61
N ASN A 661 19.03 24.02 -34.90
CA ASN A 661 19.00 22.64 -34.37
C ASN A 661 18.54 21.61 -35.42
N GLN A 662 17.94 22.02 -36.51
CA GLN A 662 17.58 21.14 -37.64
C GLN A 662 18.70 20.98 -38.68
N ASN A 663 19.71 21.85 -38.67
CA ASN A 663 20.80 21.81 -39.65
C ASN A 663 22.09 21.14 -39.14
N GLY A 664 22.05 20.53 -37.94
CA GLY A 664 23.16 19.78 -37.33
C GLY A 664 23.19 18.28 -37.66
N ASN A 665 22.32 17.79 -38.52
CA ASN A 665 22.32 16.41 -38.97
C ASN A 665 22.38 16.29 -40.49
N GLY A 666 23.47 16.77 -41.05
CA GLY A 666 23.82 16.70 -42.46
C GLY A 666 24.98 15.76 -42.68
N ASN A 667 24.66 14.54 -42.95
CA ASN A 667 25.06 13.76 -44.09
C ASN A 667 26.49 13.99 -44.62
N GLY A 668 27.37 13.08 -44.27
CA GLY A 668 28.67 12.88 -44.95
C GLY A 668 28.70 11.47 -45.55
N ASN A 669 28.05 11.36 -46.71
CA ASN A 669 28.20 10.20 -47.58
C ASN A 669 29.55 10.25 -48.26
N GLY A 670 30.43 9.29 -47.97
CA GLY A 670 31.74 9.12 -48.61
C GLY A 670 31.93 7.64 -48.95
N ASN A 671 31.56 7.33 -50.15
CA ASN A 671 31.73 6.09 -50.87
C ASN A 671 33.22 5.67 -50.92
N GLY A 672 33.54 4.44 -50.56
CA GLY A 672 34.90 3.91 -50.67
C GLY A 672 34.90 2.36 -50.49
N THR A 673 34.62 1.71 -51.58
CA THR A 673 34.84 0.30 -51.82
C THR A 673 36.25 -0.16 -51.45
N SER A 674 36.38 -1.21 -50.70
CA SER A 674 37.27 -2.33 -51.06
C SER A 674 37.20 -3.52 -50.11
N LYS A 675 37.16 -4.64 -50.71
CA LYS A 675 37.04 -6.02 -50.31
C LYS A 675 38.28 -6.52 -49.54
N PRO A 676 38.18 -7.62 -48.76
CA PRO A 676 39.20 -8.09 -47.83
C PRO A 676 40.30 -8.95 -48.49
N PRO A 677 41.32 -9.27 -47.79
CA PRO A 677 41.88 -10.61 -47.95
C PRO A 677 42.03 -11.39 -46.65
N SER A 678 41.70 -12.64 -46.83
CA SER A 678 42.00 -13.83 -46.03
C SER A 678 43.51 -13.95 -45.79
N LYS A 679 43.87 -14.50 -44.62
CA LYS A 679 44.73 -15.71 -44.51
C LYS A 679 45.18 -15.89 -43.04
N SER A 680 44.90 -17.05 -42.53
CA SER A 680 45.67 -17.76 -41.52
C SER A 680 47.01 -18.23 -42.15
N PRO A 681 47.85 -18.95 -41.46
CA PRO A 681 48.29 -19.10 -40.08
C PRO A 681 49.83 -19.04 -39.98
N THR A 682 50.41 -19.09 -38.78
CA THR A 682 51.75 -19.67 -38.49
C THR A 682 52.07 -19.45 -37.01
N THR A 683 52.07 -20.48 -36.18
CA THR A 683 53.17 -21.36 -35.83
C THR A 683 54.09 -20.85 -34.70
N ILE A 684 54.00 -21.55 -33.54
CA ILE A 684 55.06 -22.09 -32.65
C ILE A 684 56.11 -21.12 -32.07
N SER A 685 56.13 -21.13 -30.71
CA SER A 685 57.28 -21.46 -29.84
C SER A 685 56.87 -21.24 -28.39
N GLU A 686 56.68 -22.28 -27.58
CA GLU A 686 57.68 -22.85 -26.66
C GLU A 686 58.54 -21.77 -26.00
N ILE A 687 58.37 -21.70 -24.67
CA ILE A 687 59.44 -21.92 -23.65
C ILE A 687 58.88 -21.65 -22.26
N ASN A 688 58.81 -22.68 -21.45
CA ASN A 688 58.92 -22.67 -20.00
C ASN A 688 60.41 -22.47 -19.64
N PRO A 689 60.90 -22.00 -18.54
CA PRO A 689 60.68 -22.64 -17.25
C PRO A 689 60.65 -21.73 -16.00
N LYS A 690 60.23 -22.32 -14.91
CA LYS A 690 60.53 -22.05 -13.49
C LYS A 690 62.05 -21.99 -13.23
N PRO A 691 62.60 -21.64 -12.05
CA PRO A 691 62.11 -21.00 -10.79
C PRO A 691 63.06 -19.94 -10.23
N SER A 692 62.78 -19.28 -9.14
CA SER A 692 63.66 -19.21 -7.95
C SER A 692 63.28 -18.06 -7.02
N ALA A 693 63.36 -18.39 -5.78
CA ALA A 693 63.27 -17.57 -4.61
C ALA A 693 64.34 -16.44 -4.54
N THR A 694 64.09 -15.44 -3.80
CA THR A 694 64.94 -14.87 -2.75
C THR A 694 64.95 -13.33 -2.66
N GLN A 695 64.76 -12.87 -1.44
CA GLN A 695 65.20 -11.65 -0.81
C GLN A 695 64.38 -10.36 -1.03
N LEU A 696 63.80 -9.97 0.06
CA LEU A 696 64.25 -9.10 1.15
C LEU A 696 64.33 -7.60 0.84
N SER A 697 63.60 -6.93 1.63
CA SER A 697 63.91 -5.68 2.37
C SER A 697 63.26 -4.40 1.91
N GLU A 698 62.55 -3.90 2.86
CA GLU A 698 62.59 -2.54 3.42
C GLU A 698 61.93 -1.37 2.70
N LEU A 699 61.27 -0.63 3.58
CA LEU A 699 60.79 0.75 3.59
C LEU A 699 59.29 0.86 3.22
N GLY A 700 58.42 1.30 4.07
CA GLY A 700 58.51 2.21 5.18
C GLY A 700 57.29 3.07 5.20
N SER A 701 56.62 3.10 6.30
CA SER A 701 55.87 4.20 6.91
C SER A 701 54.54 4.66 6.34
N ASN A 702 53.60 4.59 7.26
CA ASN A 702 52.55 5.58 7.56
C ASN A 702 51.31 5.72 6.68
N SER A 703 50.20 5.19 7.20
CA SER A 703 49.09 6.04 7.60
C SER A 703 48.14 5.24 8.52
N GLN A 704 48.11 5.67 9.74
CA GLN A 704 47.14 5.31 10.77
C GLN A 704 45.78 5.87 10.42
N LEU A 705 44.73 5.04 10.55
CA LEU A 705 43.38 5.48 10.78
C LEU A 705 42.96 5.02 12.17
N PRO A 706 42.32 5.87 12.96
CA PRO A 706 42.11 5.63 14.39
C PRO A 706 40.91 4.72 14.64
N LEU A 707 41.06 3.85 15.60
CA LEU A 707 39.99 3.14 16.31
C LEU A 707 39.14 4.12 17.13
N PRO A 708 37.84 3.94 17.25
CA PRO A 708 37.05 4.69 18.22
C PRO A 708 37.23 4.10 19.62
N THR A 709 37.55 4.99 20.54
CA THR A 709 37.61 4.83 21.97
C THR A 709 36.25 4.35 22.53
N GLN A 710 36.34 3.40 23.44
CA GLN A 710 35.33 3.10 24.45
C GLN A 710 35.22 4.29 25.42
N ASP A 711 34.00 4.83 25.53
CA ASP A 711 33.58 5.54 26.71
C ASP A 711 32.59 4.70 27.49
N ASN A 712 33.00 4.33 28.68
CA ASN A 712 32.17 3.85 29.78
C ASN A 712 31.23 4.97 30.22
N ASP A 713 30.11 4.57 30.71
CA ASP A 713 29.20 5.15 31.71
C ASP A 713 27.76 5.34 31.16
N SER A 714 26.94 4.32 31.40
CA SER A 714 25.56 4.56 31.83
C SER A 714 25.04 3.36 32.62
N GLU A 715 24.78 3.68 33.86
CA GLU A 715 24.14 2.93 34.93
C GLU A 715 22.89 2.16 34.42
N PHE A 716 22.86 0.87 34.76
CA PHE A 716 21.61 0.08 34.76
C PHE A 716 21.00 0.17 36.16
N PRO A 717 19.71 0.40 36.34
CA PRO A 717 19.06 0.26 37.63
C PRO A 717 18.93 -1.22 37.99
N GLU A 718 19.36 -1.53 39.19
CA GLU A 718 19.12 -2.78 39.91
C GLU A 718 17.59 -3.06 40.01
N PHE A 719 17.22 -4.25 39.65
CA PHE A 719 15.90 -4.79 39.98
C PHE A 719 16.01 -5.52 41.32
N ASP A 720 15.25 -5.02 42.27
CA ASP A 720 15.02 -5.62 43.57
C ASP A 720 14.49 -7.04 43.45
N GLU A 721 15.12 -7.94 44.22
CA GLU A 721 14.64 -9.27 44.55
C GLU A 721 13.23 -9.18 45.20
N LEU A 722 12.23 -9.68 44.56
CA LEU A 722 10.94 -9.97 45.19
C LEU A 722 11.00 -11.35 45.86
N ASP A 723 11.09 -11.28 47.17
CA ASP A 723 10.90 -12.33 48.16
C ASP A 723 9.57 -13.06 47.97
N PHE A 724 9.61 -14.35 47.61
CA PHE A 724 8.46 -15.22 47.63
C PHE A 724 8.40 -16.00 48.95
N GLY A 725 7.59 -15.47 49.86
CA GLY A 725 7.22 -16.16 51.06
C GLY A 725 6.52 -17.52 50.77
N GLU A 726 7.06 -18.56 51.40
CA GLU A 726 6.40 -19.84 51.58
C GLU A 726 5.11 -19.67 52.40
N ASP A 727 3.97 -19.89 51.77
CA ASP A 727 2.76 -20.25 52.51
C ASP A 727 2.11 -21.46 51.84
N GLY A 728 2.21 -22.57 52.56
CA GLY A 728 1.56 -23.83 52.26
C GLY A 728 0.04 -23.70 52.37
N LEU A 729 -0.66 -24.25 51.39
CA LEU A 729 -2.04 -24.68 51.54
C LEU A 729 -2.25 -26.00 50.84
N ASP A 730 -2.37 -27.04 51.67
CA ASP A 730 -3.00 -28.32 51.36
C ASP A 730 -4.39 -28.15 50.75
N PHE A 731 -4.65 -28.79 49.64
CA PHE A 731 -6.01 -29.16 49.25
C PHE A 731 -6.11 -30.62 48.86
N ASN A 732 -6.83 -31.30 49.69
CA ASN A 732 -7.28 -32.69 49.57
C ASN A 732 -8.17 -32.94 48.34
N LEU A 733 -8.02 -34.14 47.84
CA LEU A 733 -8.89 -34.85 46.90
C LEU A 733 -10.36 -34.97 47.38
N SER A 734 -11.29 -34.69 46.52
CA SER A 734 -12.49 -35.50 46.25
C SER A 734 -13.06 -35.14 44.87
#